data_4d60ac41da07ec1389dcb53e431d1ccd
#
_entry.id   4d60ac41da07ec1389dcb53e431d1ccd
#
_cell.length_a   1.000
_cell.length_b   1.000
_cell.length_c   1.000
_cell.angle_alpha   90.00
_cell.angle_beta   90.00
_cell.angle_gamma   90.00
#
_symmetry.space_group_name_H-M   'P 1'
#
loop_
_entity.id
_entity.type
_entity.pdbx_description
1 polymer ?
#
loop_
_entity_poly.entity_id
_entity_poly.type
_entity_poly.pdbx_seq_one_letter_code
_entity_poly.pdbx_strand_id
1 'polypeptide(L)'
;MFGRQDGKFEAWLWPVKILSNFRITAELADYAVPIDVNALAAEIKVTPAETIITYSHAAFTIRQHIFAARGASAPATGVAAYFEIESARPIEITFSFTPEMLRMWPAPNFGRPNGEWIARGDGGLYVLHTDNPRFSAIVAMPGTRPGILVPYQEHPQTFPLQLKLSYDPTRDRGLVYPLVMALADGRSPYDQAAGIESSLPQLYAQTQNYYSHFFDNRVVAQTPDPRIDKALQWAEIAIDQMQVKYHDEIGMVAGYYESADSARPGYAWFFGRDTLWSTYAINSYGDFPLTRRALDFLIRRQRADGKIMHEYSQSADALDWKTTPYFYASADSTPLLVMAMNDYVKTSGDLDYLKTNWEAVRKAYEFTRAHEGNDGIYNNKEGTGWVESWPPAMPQEEIYLASLDEQSNDAMSHLAAMMNDSKLAAEAKIKAADIAAKIESEYYESSEQFYAFSRNSDGSLDHTATIYPSVGWWDGTFGLKQAGPMLTRWASDEFSTGWGTRDISNRTSFYDPISYHQGSVWPLFTGWVSLAEYRAGRPLSGYAHMMQNLNLTWAQDLGSVTELLSGEFYQPLGRSSSHQMWSSAMIVTPLLRGLFGLDWDAPDKTLRVAPHLPADWDKASLKHIHLGSASVDLEYQRTPGGWRISANSASRVCLAGAKQRSTSCVQRVDVPVAPVEIGIPAALPAQGDQTHQLKVLDENAGEDRAVFTFAAQGGSAYDLPVRVNRSHPKVTGAEVRGNRLHVRFPLGDGYRQQTVTFVW
;
A
#
# COMPACT_ATOMS: atom_id res chain seq x y z
N MET A 1 -9.63 5.73 14.69
CA MET A 1 -8.97 6.92 15.26
C MET A 1 -7.74 7.20 14.46
N PHE A 2 -7.53 8.47 14.06
CA PHE A 2 -6.33 8.95 13.37
C PHE A 2 -5.69 10.00 14.23
N GLY A 3 -4.39 9.95 14.39
CA GLY A 3 -3.72 10.85 15.31
C GLY A 3 -2.22 10.96 15.05
N ARG A 4 -1.56 11.65 15.96
CA ARG A 4 -0.15 11.99 15.87
C ARG A 4 0.67 11.29 16.96
N GLN A 5 1.97 11.36 16.82
CA GLN A 5 2.92 10.75 17.78
C GLN A 5 2.80 11.33 19.19
N ASP A 6 2.26 12.54 19.35
CA ASP A 6 1.96 13.16 20.65
C ASP A 6 0.64 12.64 21.27
N GLY A 7 -0.06 11.72 20.59
CA GLY A 7 -1.30 11.11 21.05
C GLY A 7 -2.55 11.94 20.89
N LYS A 8 -2.47 13.12 20.26
CA LYS A 8 -3.66 13.84 19.81
C LYS A 8 -4.29 13.09 18.66
N PHE A 9 -5.61 13.00 18.63
CA PHE A 9 -6.33 12.26 17.61
C PHE A 9 -7.70 12.83 17.27
N GLU A 10 -8.23 12.37 16.14
CA GLU A 10 -9.63 12.46 15.75
C GLU A 10 -10.28 11.07 15.72
N ALA A 11 -11.58 11.02 15.99
CA ALA A 11 -12.32 9.76 16.02
C ALA A 11 -13.45 9.75 14.99
N TRP A 12 -13.52 8.63 14.26
CA TRP A 12 -14.51 8.36 13.24
C TRP A 12 -15.30 7.11 13.58
N LEU A 13 -16.60 7.19 13.41
CA LEU A 13 -17.51 6.05 13.27
C LEU A 13 -18.11 6.14 11.87
N TRP A 14 -17.56 5.36 10.97
CA TRP A 14 -17.88 5.49 9.55
C TRP A 14 -19.37 5.59 9.26
N PRO A 15 -19.81 6.57 8.47
CA PRO A 15 -19.02 7.62 7.83
C PRO A 15 -19.02 8.98 8.57
N VAL A 16 -19.04 9.01 9.90
CA VAL A 16 -19.17 10.23 10.70
C VAL A 16 -17.94 10.47 11.57
N LYS A 17 -17.36 11.67 11.47
CA LYS A 17 -16.35 12.19 12.39
C LYS A 17 -17.04 12.65 13.67
N ILE A 18 -16.70 12.04 14.78
CA ILE A 18 -17.34 12.33 16.08
C ILE A 18 -16.68 13.50 16.76
N LEU A 19 -15.34 13.49 16.82
CA LEU A 19 -14.55 14.50 17.52
C LEU A 19 -13.17 14.67 16.86
N SER A 20 -12.53 15.79 17.18
CA SER A 20 -11.14 16.10 16.83
C SER A 20 -10.40 16.71 18.00
N ASN A 21 -9.11 16.96 17.81
CA ASN A 21 -8.23 17.65 18.77
C ASN A 21 -8.29 17.05 20.19
N PHE A 22 -8.39 15.72 20.30
CA PHE A 22 -8.34 15.10 21.61
C PHE A 22 -7.00 15.36 22.28
N ARG A 23 -7.03 15.89 23.51
CA ARG A 23 -5.85 16.33 24.28
C ARG A 23 -5.98 15.93 25.73
N ILE A 24 -4.83 15.80 26.40
CA ILE A 24 -4.73 15.43 27.82
C ILE A 24 -3.90 16.49 28.55
N THR A 25 -4.43 17.01 29.65
CA THR A 25 -3.68 17.84 30.59
C THR A 25 -3.81 17.25 31.99
N ALA A 26 -2.81 17.52 32.84
CA ALA A 26 -2.79 17.07 34.22
C ALA A 26 -2.49 18.24 35.17
N GLU A 27 -3.22 18.29 36.31
CA GLU A 27 -3.01 19.30 37.36
C GLU A 27 -2.49 18.59 38.62
N LEU A 28 -1.40 19.11 39.17
CA LEU A 28 -0.81 18.69 40.44
C LEU A 28 -0.88 19.84 41.44
N ALA A 29 -1.12 19.57 42.71
CA ALA A 29 -1.35 20.57 43.76
C ALA A 29 -0.24 21.64 43.84
N ASP A 30 1.00 21.31 43.58
CA ASP A 30 2.17 22.19 43.70
C ASP A 30 2.61 22.82 42.38
N TYR A 31 1.84 22.63 41.28
CA TYR A 31 2.13 23.18 39.96
C TYR A 31 1.22 24.37 39.65
N ALA A 32 1.81 25.49 39.29
CA ALA A 32 1.08 26.71 39.03
C ALA A 32 0.25 26.68 37.73
N VAL A 33 0.59 25.80 36.81
CA VAL A 33 -0.10 25.65 35.51
C VAL A 33 -0.32 24.17 35.22
N PRO A 34 -1.38 23.83 34.49
CA PRO A 34 -1.61 22.45 34.00
C PRO A 34 -0.43 21.97 33.15
N ILE A 35 -0.10 20.70 33.29
CA ILE A 35 0.93 20.00 32.51
C ILE A 35 0.30 19.53 31.21
N ASP A 36 0.87 19.89 30.07
CA ASP A 36 0.49 19.33 28.76
C ASP A 36 1.05 17.88 28.66
N VAL A 37 0.18 16.89 28.90
CA VAL A 37 0.56 15.47 28.89
C VAL A 37 0.96 15.03 27.49
N ASN A 38 0.36 15.56 26.44
CA ASN A 38 0.70 15.21 25.05
C ASN A 38 2.14 15.60 24.70
N ALA A 39 2.69 16.65 25.31
CA ALA A 39 4.11 17.02 25.14
C ALA A 39 5.09 16.05 25.83
N LEU A 40 4.61 15.11 26.64
CA LEU A 40 5.42 14.15 27.41
C LEU A 40 5.44 12.74 26.78
N ALA A 41 5.02 12.58 25.52
CA ALA A 41 5.07 11.31 24.84
C ALA A 41 6.51 10.79 24.76
N ALA A 42 6.81 9.73 25.50
CA ALA A 42 8.14 9.14 25.66
C ALA A 42 8.36 7.89 24.83
N GLU A 43 7.28 7.15 24.55
CA GLU A 43 7.33 5.90 23.80
C GLU A 43 6.04 5.72 23.01
N ILE A 44 6.18 5.21 21.78
CA ILE A 44 5.06 4.70 20.96
C ILE A 44 5.37 3.26 20.61
N LYS A 45 4.48 2.35 21.00
CA LYS A 45 4.56 0.94 20.65
C LYS A 45 3.40 0.59 19.73
N VAL A 46 3.71 0.17 18.50
CA VAL A 46 2.72 -0.28 17.53
C VAL A 46 2.78 -1.79 17.39
N THR A 47 1.65 -2.44 17.59
CA THR A 47 1.45 -3.87 17.32
C THR A 47 0.30 -4.02 16.33
N PRO A 48 0.11 -5.19 15.70
CA PRO A 48 -1.04 -5.40 14.82
C PRO A 48 -2.40 -5.15 15.49
N ALA A 49 -2.49 -5.41 16.79
CA ALA A 49 -3.73 -5.33 17.54
C ALA A 49 -3.99 -3.95 18.17
N GLU A 50 -2.94 -3.18 18.47
CA GLU A 50 -3.07 -1.90 19.18
C GLU A 50 -1.86 -0.98 19.01
N THR A 51 -2.09 0.31 19.23
CA THR A 51 -1.04 1.31 19.45
C THR A 51 -1.09 1.77 20.91
N ILE A 52 0.07 1.77 21.58
CA ILE A 52 0.23 2.26 22.95
C ILE A 52 1.13 3.48 22.93
N ILE A 53 0.67 4.59 23.50
CA ILE A 53 1.46 5.79 23.70
C ILE A 53 1.68 5.98 25.20
N THR A 54 2.93 6.03 25.62
CA THR A 54 3.34 6.22 27.00
C THR A 54 3.78 7.66 27.23
N TYR A 55 3.10 8.35 28.12
CA TYR A 55 3.46 9.69 28.60
C TYR A 55 4.14 9.55 29.94
N SER A 56 5.30 10.18 30.09
CA SER A 56 6.14 10.06 31.30
C SER A 56 6.44 11.41 31.93
N HIS A 57 6.04 11.56 33.20
CA HIS A 57 6.38 12.69 34.05
C HIS A 57 6.96 12.20 35.38
N ALA A 58 7.73 13.01 36.09
CA ALA A 58 8.33 12.64 37.37
C ALA A 58 7.28 12.18 38.43
N ALA A 59 6.05 12.66 38.36
CA ALA A 59 4.98 12.34 39.32
C ALA A 59 3.98 11.28 38.81
N PHE A 60 3.91 11.02 37.48
CA PHE A 60 2.93 10.08 36.91
C PHE A 60 3.40 9.48 35.59
N THR A 61 2.78 8.36 35.22
CA THR A 61 2.80 7.76 33.89
C THR A 61 1.38 7.52 33.42
N ILE A 62 1.07 7.89 32.18
CA ILE A 62 -0.21 7.60 31.52
C ILE A 62 0.08 6.79 30.28
N ARG A 63 -0.64 5.68 30.08
CA ARG A 63 -0.61 4.89 28.85
C ARG A 63 -1.96 5.00 28.13
N GLN A 64 -1.92 5.47 26.91
CA GLN A 64 -3.08 5.56 26.02
C GLN A 64 -3.07 4.36 25.07
N HIS A 65 -4.07 3.51 25.17
CA HIS A 65 -4.26 2.34 24.32
C HIS A 65 -5.32 2.63 23.26
N ILE A 66 -4.96 2.41 22.00
CA ILE A 66 -5.84 2.62 20.84
C ILE A 66 -5.91 1.31 20.07
N PHE A 67 -7.11 0.75 19.89
CA PHE A 67 -7.32 -0.44 19.07
C PHE A 67 -8.62 -0.35 18.26
N ALA A 68 -8.65 -1.05 17.13
CA ALA A 68 -9.84 -1.26 16.32
C ALA A 68 -10.28 -2.72 16.47
N ALA A 69 -11.51 -2.94 16.95
CA ALA A 69 -12.01 -4.29 17.17
C ALA A 69 -12.05 -5.12 15.88
N ARG A 70 -11.49 -6.34 15.96
CA ARG A 70 -11.52 -7.35 14.89
C ARG A 70 -12.22 -8.61 15.37
N GLY A 71 -12.90 -9.31 14.47
CA GLY A 71 -13.60 -10.56 14.74
C GLY A 71 -15.11 -10.48 14.52
N ALA A 72 -15.79 -11.62 14.59
CA ALA A 72 -17.18 -11.78 14.16
C ALA A 72 -18.23 -11.03 15.01
N SER A 73 -17.86 -10.53 16.19
CA SER A 73 -18.79 -9.98 17.19
C SER A 73 -18.57 -8.49 17.48
N ALA A 74 -17.75 -7.77 16.69
CA ALA A 74 -17.53 -6.35 16.92
C ALA A 74 -18.84 -5.56 16.81
N PRO A 75 -19.32 -4.86 17.85
CA PRO A 75 -20.48 -4.02 17.72
C PRO A 75 -20.20 -2.90 16.74
N ALA A 76 -21.07 -2.76 15.73
CA ALA A 76 -20.90 -1.81 14.63
C ALA A 76 -21.04 -0.34 15.05
N THR A 77 -21.24 -0.01 16.34
CA THR A 77 -21.76 1.28 16.78
C THR A 77 -20.88 2.06 17.75
N GLY A 78 -19.68 1.56 18.09
CA GLY A 78 -18.82 2.26 19.04
C GLY A 78 -17.33 2.06 18.80
N VAL A 79 -16.54 3.03 19.26
CA VAL A 79 -15.07 3.00 19.29
C VAL A 79 -14.64 3.33 20.71
N ALA A 80 -13.57 2.69 21.18
CA ALA A 80 -12.99 3.02 22.47
C ALA A 80 -11.47 3.11 22.38
N ALA A 81 -10.92 4.09 23.10
CA ALA A 81 -9.57 4.06 23.63
C ALA A 81 -9.65 3.80 25.12
N TYR A 82 -8.58 3.34 25.74
CA TYR A 82 -8.53 3.26 27.19
C TYR A 82 -7.21 3.78 27.74
N PHE A 83 -7.26 4.20 29.00
CA PHE A 83 -6.11 4.81 29.67
C PHE A 83 -5.77 4.05 30.93
N GLU A 84 -4.50 3.73 31.10
CA GLU A 84 -3.92 3.28 32.35
C GLU A 84 -3.16 4.44 32.99
N ILE A 85 -3.40 4.67 34.29
CA ILE A 85 -2.81 5.79 35.02
C ILE A 85 -2.08 5.27 36.25
N GLU A 86 -0.84 5.69 36.38
CA GLU A 86 -0.01 5.49 37.58
C GLU A 86 0.46 6.86 38.06
N SER A 87 0.26 7.18 39.35
CA SER A 87 0.71 8.44 39.91
C SER A 87 1.26 8.23 41.33
N ALA A 88 2.25 9.02 41.69
CA ALA A 88 2.84 9.02 43.03
C ALA A 88 1.94 9.72 44.08
N ARG A 89 1.00 10.55 43.64
CA ARG A 89 0.08 11.34 44.48
C ARG A 89 -1.21 11.65 43.71
N PRO A 90 -2.27 12.15 44.40
CA PRO A 90 -3.50 12.56 43.71
C PRO A 90 -3.24 13.58 42.60
N ILE A 91 -3.92 13.38 41.46
CA ILE A 91 -3.83 14.25 40.28
C ILE A 91 -5.21 14.42 39.65
N GLU A 92 -5.45 15.61 39.06
CA GLU A 92 -6.61 15.89 38.25
C GLU A 92 -6.22 15.79 36.77
N ILE A 93 -6.90 14.96 35.98
CA ILE A 93 -6.63 14.78 34.55
C ILE A 93 -7.81 15.33 33.78
N THR A 94 -7.54 16.16 32.81
CA THR A 94 -8.55 16.72 31.89
C THR A 94 -8.32 16.16 30.49
N PHE A 95 -9.30 15.42 29.98
CA PHE A 95 -9.40 15.03 28.59
C PHE A 95 -10.29 16.03 27.87
N SER A 96 -9.76 16.69 26.86
CA SER A 96 -10.49 17.71 26.09
C SER A 96 -10.58 17.34 24.62
N PHE A 97 -11.69 17.68 23.96
CA PHE A 97 -11.92 17.39 22.56
C PHE A 97 -12.88 18.41 21.92
N THR A 98 -12.76 18.58 20.60
CA THR A 98 -13.69 19.38 19.81
C THR A 98 -14.78 18.49 19.26
N PRO A 99 -16.07 18.72 19.54
CA PRO A 99 -17.17 17.95 18.92
C PRO A 99 -17.28 18.33 17.43
N GLU A 100 -17.44 17.33 16.55
CA GLU A 100 -17.45 17.55 15.10
C GLU A 100 -18.76 17.13 14.43
N MET A 101 -19.20 15.90 14.58
CA MET A 101 -20.40 15.35 13.94
C MET A 101 -20.46 15.62 12.42
N LEU A 102 -19.31 15.50 11.74
CA LEU A 102 -19.17 15.74 10.30
C LEU A 102 -19.34 14.45 9.52
N ARG A 103 -20.18 14.48 8.49
CA ARG A 103 -20.22 13.35 7.53
C ARG A 103 -19.05 13.39 6.58
N MET A 104 -18.56 12.20 6.24
CA MET A 104 -17.52 12.05 5.22
C MET A 104 -17.95 12.71 3.91
N TRP A 105 -16.99 13.37 3.27
CA TRP A 105 -17.14 13.91 1.92
C TRP A 105 -17.73 12.85 0.95
N PRO A 106 -18.56 13.22 0.00
CA PRO A 106 -19.08 14.56 -0.33
C PRO A 106 -20.46 14.86 0.29
N ALA A 107 -20.90 14.09 1.28
CA ALA A 107 -22.21 14.31 1.88
C ALA A 107 -22.28 15.65 2.63
N PRO A 108 -23.44 16.35 2.60
CA PRO A 108 -23.62 17.57 3.35
C PRO A 108 -23.58 17.30 4.86
N ASN A 109 -23.09 18.27 5.63
CA ASN A 109 -23.01 18.17 7.08
C ASN A 109 -24.40 18.18 7.75
N PHE A 110 -24.45 17.71 9.00
CA PHE A 110 -25.68 17.65 9.79
C PHE A 110 -26.06 19.00 10.44
N GLY A 111 -25.27 20.03 10.29
CA GLY A 111 -25.37 21.31 11.01
C GLY A 111 -24.27 21.47 12.06
N ARG A 112 -24.45 22.42 12.97
CA ARG A 112 -23.45 22.69 14.01
C ARG A 112 -23.54 21.66 15.13
N PRO A 113 -22.40 21.12 15.61
CA PRO A 113 -22.39 20.24 16.76
C PRO A 113 -22.61 21.04 18.04
N ASN A 114 -23.32 20.45 18.99
CA ASN A 114 -23.49 20.94 20.34
C ASN A 114 -23.39 19.76 21.32
N GLY A 115 -22.70 19.95 22.45
CA GLY A 115 -22.53 18.93 23.47
C GLY A 115 -23.34 19.23 24.72
N GLU A 116 -24.24 18.32 25.08
CA GLU A 116 -25.01 18.38 26.32
C GLU A 116 -24.42 17.40 27.33
N TRP A 117 -24.16 17.85 28.56
CA TRP A 117 -23.75 16.97 29.64
C TRP A 117 -24.96 16.38 30.32
N ILE A 118 -25.05 15.06 30.34
CA ILE A 118 -26.05 14.36 31.10
C ILE A 118 -25.39 13.78 32.36
N ALA A 119 -25.80 14.26 33.53
CA ALA A 119 -25.25 13.82 34.81
C ALA A 119 -25.90 12.56 35.31
N ARG A 120 -25.11 11.65 35.95
CA ARG A 120 -25.63 10.46 36.66
C ARG A 120 -24.72 10.14 37.85
N GLY A 121 -25.26 10.30 39.07
CA GLY A 121 -24.45 10.17 40.27
C GLY A 121 -23.30 11.17 40.28
N ASP A 122 -22.10 10.70 40.58
CA ASP A 122 -20.89 11.52 40.65
C ASP A 122 -20.20 11.72 39.27
N GLY A 123 -20.78 11.18 38.19
CA GLY A 123 -20.25 11.25 36.83
C GLY A 123 -21.30 11.65 35.78
N GLY A 124 -21.03 11.32 34.52
CA GLY A 124 -21.93 11.60 33.41
C GLY A 124 -21.29 11.28 32.06
N LEU A 125 -21.93 11.78 31.02
CA LEU A 125 -21.43 11.68 29.65
C LEU A 125 -21.90 12.88 28.81
N TYR A 126 -21.23 13.13 27.72
CA TYR A 126 -21.70 14.08 26.70
C TYR A 126 -22.58 13.37 25.69
N VAL A 127 -23.72 13.99 25.35
CA VAL A 127 -24.49 13.71 24.15
C VAL A 127 -24.21 14.82 23.15
N LEU A 128 -23.67 14.47 21.98
CA LEU A 128 -23.42 15.39 20.90
C LEU A 128 -24.63 15.43 19.99
N HIS A 129 -25.22 16.61 19.79
CA HIS A 129 -26.36 16.86 18.93
C HIS A 129 -25.95 17.69 17.72
N THR A 130 -26.75 17.64 16.68
CA THR A 130 -26.66 18.52 15.50
C THR A 130 -28.04 19.11 15.22
N ASP A 131 -28.15 19.98 14.22
CA ASP A 131 -29.44 20.48 13.74
C ASP A 131 -30.35 19.36 13.19
N ASN A 132 -29.80 18.19 12.90
CA ASN A 132 -30.59 17.02 12.51
C ASN A 132 -30.78 16.07 13.71
N PRO A 133 -32.03 16.01 14.26
CA PRO A 133 -32.31 15.23 15.47
C PRO A 133 -32.17 13.70 15.27
N ARG A 134 -31.97 13.24 14.04
CA ARG A 134 -31.74 11.80 13.76
C ARG A 134 -30.28 11.38 13.99
N PHE A 135 -29.37 12.34 14.15
CA PHE A 135 -27.95 12.10 14.31
C PHE A 135 -27.45 12.73 15.59
N SER A 136 -27.17 11.87 16.55
CA SER A 136 -26.48 12.23 17.78
C SER A 136 -25.42 11.18 18.11
N ALA A 137 -24.45 11.57 18.93
CA ALA A 137 -23.39 10.66 19.38
C ALA A 137 -23.20 10.82 20.89
N ILE A 138 -22.60 9.81 21.51
CA ILE A 138 -22.20 9.86 22.91
C ILE A 138 -20.67 9.85 23.01
N VAL A 139 -20.15 10.60 24.00
CA VAL A 139 -18.75 10.54 24.44
C VAL A 139 -18.75 10.38 25.95
N ALA A 140 -18.25 9.24 26.41
CA ALA A 140 -18.32 8.86 27.82
C ALA A 140 -16.96 8.34 28.32
N MET A 141 -16.64 8.70 29.57
CA MET A 141 -15.55 8.09 30.33
C MET A 141 -16.01 7.93 31.77
N PRO A 142 -16.05 6.72 32.33
CA PRO A 142 -16.50 6.48 33.68
C PRO A 142 -15.74 7.27 34.74
N GLY A 143 -16.44 7.76 35.77
CA GLY A 143 -15.85 8.51 36.87
C GLY A 143 -15.46 9.94 36.54
N THR A 144 -15.81 10.45 35.34
CA THR A 144 -15.51 11.85 34.95
C THR A 144 -16.68 12.79 35.23
N ARG A 145 -16.34 14.07 35.39
CA ARG A 145 -17.26 15.22 35.48
C ARG A 145 -16.98 16.21 34.33
N PRO A 146 -17.93 17.08 33.97
CA PRO A 146 -17.71 18.07 32.92
C PRO A 146 -16.74 19.14 33.39
N GLY A 147 -15.94 19.68 32.46
CA GLY A 147 -15.25 20.94 32.68
C GLY A 147 -16.21 22.11 32.67
N ILE A 148 -15.80 23.20 33.34
CA ILE A 148 -16.57 24.43 33.34
C ILE A 148 -16.24 25.20 32.04
N LEU A 149 -17.25 25.41 31.19
CA LEU A 149 -17.14 26.33 30.06
C LEU A 149 -17.18 27.77 30.59
N VAL A 150 -16.24 28.59 30.16
CA VAL A 150 -16.23 30.02 30.55
C VAL A 150 -17.41 30.70 29.86
N PRO A 151 -18.30 31.40 30.62
CA PRO A 151 -19.37 32.17 30.01
C PRO A 151 -18.80 33.30 29.12
N TYR A 152 -19.60 33.78 28.20
CA TYR A 152 -19.27 34.89 27.26
C TYR A 152 -18.31 34.56 26.11
N GLN A 153 -18.25 33.32 25.68
CA GLN A 153 -17.44 32.98 24.50
C GLN A 153 -18.25 33.20 23.23
N GLU A 154 -17.70 34.00 22.32
CA GLU A 154 -18.37 34.35 21.05
C GLU A 154 -18.49 33.16 20.08
N HIS A 155 -17.63 32.15 20.24
CA HIS A 155 -17.58 30.96 19.37
C HIS A 155 -17.56 29.69 20.21
N PRO A 156 -18.67 29.32 20.90
CA PRO A 156 -18.71 28.14 21.77
C PRO A 156 -18.39 26.84 21.02
N GLN A 157 -18.65 26.74 19.71
CA GLN A 157 -18.31 25.60 18.88
C GLN A 157 -16.80 25.36 18.70
N THR A 158 -15.95 26.34 18.98
CA THR A 158 -14.49 26.21 18.91
C THR A 158 -13.86 25.82 20.23
N PHE A 159 -14.65 25.80 21.32
CA PHE A 159 -14.16 25.44 22.63
C PHE A 159 -14.28 23.94 22.86
N PRO A 160 -13.18 23.30 23.36
CA PRO A 160 -13.21 21.88 23.64
C PRO A 160 -14.15 21.57 24.80
N LEU A 161 -14.94 20.51 24.64
CA LEU A 161 -15.62 19.85 25.75
C LEU A 161 -14.58 19.12 26.61
N GLN A 162 -14.84 19.01 27.91
CA GLN A 162 -13.88 18.47 28.86
C GLN A 162 -14.49 17.36 29.71
N LEU A 163 -13.73 16.29 29.85
CA LEU A 163 -13.97 15.18 30.81
C LEU A 163 -12.87 15.27 31.87
N LYS A 164 -13.23 15.61 33.11
CA LYS A 164 -12.30 15.74 34.22
C LYS A 164 -12.33 14.52 35.11
N LEU A 165 -11.18 13.91 35.32
CA LEU A 165 -10.97 12.73 36.13
C LEU A 165 -10.09 13.07 37.34
N SER A 166 -10.62 12.84 38.57
CA SER A 166 -9.84 12.91 39.80
C SER A 166 -9.27 11.54 40.11
N TYR A 167 -7.97 11.38 39.99
CA TYR A 167 -7.27 10.11 40.26
C TYR A 167 -6.52 10.18 41.58
N ASP A 168 -6.78 9.17 42.46
CA ASP A 168 -6.05 8.99 43.72
C ASP A 168 -5.38 7.61 43.73
N PRO A 169 -4.02 7.54 43.79
CA PRO A 169 -3.29 6.27 43.71
C PRO A 169 -3.59 5.32 44.88
N THR A 170 -4.17 5.80 45.97
CA THR A 170 -4.55 4.95 47.09
C THR A 170 -5.86 4.21 46.86
N ARG A 171 -6.73 4.74 46.01
CA ARG A 171 -8.05 4.20 45.68
C ARG A 171 -8.13 3.59 44.29
N ASP A 172 -7.49 4.26 43.31
CA ASP A 172 -7.77 4.03 41.89
C ASP A 172 -6.66 3.24 41.16
N ARG A 173 -5.66 2.79 41.94
CA ARG A 173 -4.52 2.03 41.36
C ARG A 173 -4.98 0.77 40.65
N GLY A 174 -4.56 0.62 39.39
CA GLY A 174 -4.90 -0.53 38.53
C GLY A 174 -6.27 -0.44 37.86
N LEU A 175 -6.99 0.66 38.04
CA LEU A 175 -8.21 0.92 37.25
C LEU A 175 -7.83 1.34 35.81
N VAL A 176 -8.69 0.94 34.88
CA VAL A 176 -8.63 1.29 33.47
C VAL A 176 -9.78 2.23 33.13
N TYR A 177 -9.49 3.30 32.41
CA TYR A 177 -10.47 4.32 32.06
C TYR A 177 -10.79 4.28 30.57
N PRO A 178 -11.90 3.66 30.14
CA PRO A 178 -12.30 3.61 28.74
C PRO A 178 -12.93 4.94 28.30
N LEU A 179 -12.47 5.45 27.17
CA LEU A 179 -13.14 6.53 26.43
C LEU A 179 -14.04 5.90 25.37
N VAL A 180 -15.34 5.89 25.62
CA VAL A 180 -16.35 5.33 24.72
C VAL A 180 -16.91 6.41 23.83
N MET A 181 -16.94 6.17 22.53
CA MET A 181 -17.56 7.03 21.52
C MET A 181 -18.50 6.18 20.67
N ALA A 182 -19.76 6.61 20.50
CA ALA A 182 -20.75 5.88 19.72
C ALA A 182 -21.76 6.80 19.04
N LEU A 183 -22.27 6.42 17.87
CA LEU A 183 -23.49 7.01 17.34
C LEU A 183 -24.69 6.50 18.14
N ALA A 184 -25.65 7.38 18.46
CA ALA A 184 -26.85 7.01 19.19
C ALA A 184 -27.70 6.00 18.40
N ASP A 185 -28.11 4.93 19.04
CA ASP A 185 -28.85 3.81 18.43
C ASP A 185 -30.31 3.70 18.94
N GLY A 186 -30.78 4.76 19.59
CA GLY A 186 -32.14 4.82 20.16
C GLY A 186 -32.27 4.25 21.59
N ARG A 187 -31.21 3.63 22.13
CA ARG A 187 -31.13 3.27 23.53
C ARG A 187 -30.85 4.50 24.40
N SER A 188 -31.04 4.36 25.72
CA SER A 188 -30.51 5.35 26.67
C SER A 188 -29.00 5.54 26.44
N PRO A 189 -28.48 6.78 26.41
CA PRO A 189 -27.04 7.02 26.25
C PRO A 189 -26.17 6.29 27.26
N TYR A 190 -26.65 6.14 28.49
CA TYR A 190 -25.95 5.38 29.55
C TYR A 190 -25.92 3.88 29.30
N ASP A 191 -27.04 3.31 28.87
CA ASP A 191 -27.13 1.87 28.60
C ASP A 191 -26.25 1.50 27.38
N GLN A 192 -26.19 2.38 26.39
CA GLN A 192 -25.33 2.21 25.25
C GLN A 192 -23.85 2.30 25.65
N ALA A 193 -23.45 3.32 26.41
CA ALA A 193 -22.09 3.48 26.89
C ALA A 193 -21.64 2.29 27.74
N ALA A 194 -22.47 1.89 28.73
CA ALA A 194 -22.18 0.76 29.59
C ALA A 194 -22.09 -0.58 28.84
N GLY A 195 -22.95 -0.76 27.82
CA GLY A 195 -22.87 -1.93 26.93
C GLY A 195 -21.58 -2.03 26.16
N ILE A 196 -21.08 -0.91 25.62
CA ILE A 196 -19.78 -0.87 24.93
C ILE A 196 -18.64 -1.11 25.93
N GLU A 197 -18.63 -0.39 27.05
CA GLU A 197 -17.62 -0.54 28.09
C GLU A 197 -17.50 -2.00 28.56
N SER A 198 -18.62 -2.64 28.88
CA SER A 198 -18.64 -4.05 29.34
C SER A 198 -18.14 -5.03 28.27
N SER A 199 -18.23 -4.69 26.98
CA SER A 199 -17.75 -5.53 25.88
C SER A 199 -16.26 -5.35 25.55
N LEU A 200 -15.61 -4.27 26.01
CA LEU A 200 -14.24 -3.93 25.65
C LEU A 200 -13.21 -5.02 25.94
N PRO A 201 -13.19 -5.68 27.12
CA PRO A 201 -12.22 -6.74 27.40
C PRO A 201 -12.33 -7.91 26.41
N GLN A 202 -13.57 -8.27 26.03
CA GLN A 202 -13.83 -9.34 25.08
C GLN A 202 -13.40 -8.92 23.67
N LEU A 203 -13.72 -7.70 23.24
CA LEU A 203 -13.34 -7.18 21.92
C LEU A 203 -11.82 -7.07 21.78
N TYR A 204 -11.15 -6.62 22.83
CA TYR A 204 -9.70 -6.57 22.88
C TYR A 204 -9.08 -7.97 22.76
N ALA A 205 -9.55 -8.94 23.58
CA ALA A 205 -9.06 -10.32 23.53
C ALA A 205 -9.32 -10.97 22.15
N GLN A 206 -10.46 -10.72 21.53
CA GLN A 206 -10.75 -11.19 20.16
C GLN A 206 -9.79 -10.58 19.12
N THR A 207 -9.48 -9.29 19.25
CA THR A 207 -8.53 -8.60 18.35
C THR A 207 -7.12 -9.15 18.52
N GLN A 208 -6.66 -9.36 19.75
CA GLN A 208 -5.39 -10.00 20.04
C GLN A 208 -5.32 -11.42 19.45
N ASN A 209 -6.39 -12.22 19.65
CA ASN A 209 -6.47 -13.56 19.10
C ASN A 209 -6.47 -13.56 17.56
N TYR A 210 -7.18 -12.64 16.93
CA TYR A 210 -7.18 -12.50 15.47
C TYR A 210 -5.77 -12.31 14.91
N TYR A 211 -5.02 -11.35 15.46
CA TYR A 211 -3.68 -11.06 14.96
C TYR A 211 -2.62 -12.09 15.41
N SER A 212 -2.82 -12.79 16.52
CA SER A 212 -1.91 -13.88 16.92
C SER A 212 -1.96 -15.08 15.96
N HIS A 213 -3.07 -15.27 15.26
CA HIS A 213 -3.27 -16.34 14.26
C HIS A 213 -3.23 -15.80 12.82
N PHE A 214 -2.90 -14.52 12.64
CA PHE A 214 -2.99 -13.86 11.35
C PHE A 214 -2.11 -14.52 10.27
N PHE A 215 -0.94 -15.00 10.67
CA PHE A 215 0.04 -15.61 9.77
C PHE A 215 -0.04 -17.14 9.68
N ASP A 216 -1.01 -17.79 10.34
CA ASP A 216 -1.15 -19.25 10.27
C ASP A 216 -1.43 -19.78 8.86
N ASN A 217 -2.02 -18.93 8.01
CA ASN A 217 -2.39 -19.25 6.64
C ASN A 217 -2.00 -18.17 5.63
N ARG A 218 -1.01 -17.33 5.93
CA ARG A 218 -0.48 -16.30 5.02
C ARG A 218 1.00 -16.47 4.83
N VAL A 219 1.54 -15.95 3.74
CA VAL A 219 2.95 -16.11 3.43
C VAL A 219 3.83 -15.46 4.50
N VAL A 220 4.79 -16.22 4.99
CA VAL A 220 5.82 -15.73 5.91
C VAL A 220 7.18 -15.97 5.30
N ALA A 221 7.97 -14.91 5.15
CA ALA A 221 9.36 -14.99 4.75
C ALA A 221 10.29 -15.16 5.95
N GLN A 222 11.37 -15.91 5.77
CA GLN A 222 12.50 -15.99 6.67
C GLN A 222 13.78 -15.82 5.83
N THR A 223 14.38 -14.66 5.93
CA THR A 223 15.54 -14.26 5.14
C THR A 223 16.70 -13.84 6.03
N PRO A 224 17.93 -13.69 5.50
CA PRO A 224 19.02 -13.08 6.23
C PRO A 224 18.84 -11.59 6.54
N ASP A 225 17.91 -10.91 5.89
CA ASP A 225 17.56 -9.51 6.17
C ASP A 225 16.22 -9.41 6.91
N PRO A 226 16.21 -9.23 8.23
CA PRO A 226 14.98 -9.18 9.02
C PRO A 226 14.05 -8.00 8.67
N ARG A 227 14.55 -6.99 7.95
CA ARG A 227 13.72 -5.88 7.47
C ARG A 227 12.72 -6.40 6.42
N ILE A 228 13.16 -7.29 5.53
CA ILE A 228 12.33 -7.92 4.51
C ILE A 228 11.21 -8.73 5.16
N ASP A 229 11.56 -9.58 6.12
CA ASP A 229 10.60 -10.43 6.83
C ASP A 229 9.53 -9.59 7.52
N LYS A 230 9.98 -8.55 8.23
CA LYS A 230 9.09 -7.70 9.01
C LYS A 230 8.23 -6.77 8.13
N ALA A 231 8.79 -6.24 7.03
CA ALA A 231 8.05 -5.38 6.13
C ALA A 231 6.95 -6.15 5.37
N LEU A 232 7.22 -7.41 4.97
CA LEU A 232 6.20 -8.27 4.39
C LEU A 232 5.03 -8.46 5.36
N GLN A 233 5.32 -8.83 6.62
CA GLN A 233 4.28 -9.02 7.65
C GLN A 233 3.46 -7.74 7.86
N TRP A 234 4.10 -6.58 7.97
CA TRP A 234 3.39 -5.33 8.15
C TRP A 234 2.59 -4.90 6.92
N ALA A 235 3.08 -5.17 5.72
CA ALA A 235 2.35 -4.89 4.49
C ALA A 235 1.03 -5.70 4.41
N GLU A 236 1.06 -6.98 4.79
CA GLU A 236 -0.14 -7.82 4.86
C GLU A 236 -1.14 -7.32 5.91
N ILE A 237 -0.65 -6.91 7.10
CA ILE A 237 -1.47 -6.31 8.16
C ILE A 237 -2.06 -4.98 7.70
N ALA A 238 -1.25 -4.12 7.08
CA ALA A 238 -1.69 -2.82 6.57
C ALA A 238 -2.81 -2.97 5.53
N ILE A 239 -2.70 -3.95 4.62
CA ILE A 239 -3.77 -4.27 3.66
C ILE A 239 -5.01 -4.82 4.38
N ASP A 240 -4.86 -5.70 5.37
CA ASP A 240 -5.98 -6.21 6.15
C ASP A 240 -6.76 -5.09 6.84
N GLN A 241 -6.06 -4.06 7.35
CA GLN A 241 -6.66 -2.91 8.02
C GLN A 241 -7.48 -2.00 7.11
N MET A 242 -7.38 -2.16 5.78
CA MET A 242 -8.19 -1.40 4.82
C MET A 242 -9.59 -1.95 4.58
N GLN A 243 -9.95 -3.08 5.21
CA GLN A 243 -11.29 -3.63 5.13
C GLN A 243 -12.28 -2.76 5.89
N VAL A 244 -13.33 -2.31 5.22
CA VAL A 244 -14.44 -1.56 5.82
C VAL A 244 -15.74 -2.26 5.51
N LYS A 245 -16.53 -2.47 6.57
CA LYS A 245 -17.90 -2.97 6.43
C LYS A 245 -18.81 -1.83 5.95
N TYR A 246 -19.50 -2.06 4.83
CA TYR A 246 -20.51 -1.17 4.26
C TYR A 246 -21.80 -1.96 4.07
N HIS A 247 -22.82 -1.71 4.92
CA HIS A 247 -23.99 -2.57 5.05
C HIS A 247 -23.60 -4.03 5.35
N ASP A 248 -24.00 -4.96 4.49
CA ASP A 248 -23.68 -6.38 4.60
C ASP A 248 -22.46 -6.81 3.78
N GLU A 249 -21.75 -5.85 3.19
CA GLU A 249 -20.57 -6.08 2.36
C GLU A 249 -19.29 -5.65 3.05
N ILE A 250 -18.16 -6.14 2.57
CA ILE A 250 -16.84 -5.63 2.92
C ILE A 250 -16.19 -5.10 1.65
N GLY A 251 -15.82 -3.82 1.67
CA GLY A 251 -15.01 -3.18 0.63
C GLY A 251 -13.62 -2.84 1.15
N MET A 252 -12.74 -2.51 0.21
CA MET A 252 -11.37 -2.04 0.51
C MET A 252 -11.30 -0.54 0.29
N VAL A 253 -10.87 0.20 1.31
CA VAL A 253 -10.63 1.65 1.18
C VAL A 253 -9.21 1.91 0.74
N ALA A 254 -8.97 3.05 0.07
CA ALA A 254 -7.68 3.33 -0.54
C ALA A 254 -6.60 3.73 0.48
N GLY A 255 -6.92 4.62 1.42
CA GLY A 255 -5.92 5.09 2.37
C GLY A 255 -6.49 5.91 3.52
N TYR A 256 -5.71 6.04 4.58
CA TYR A 256 -6.06 6.78 5.79
C TYR A 256 -5.10 7.94 6.05
N TYR A 257 -5.66 9.05 6.49
CA TYR A 257 -4.93 10.20 7.00
C TYR A 257 -5.80 11.03 7.93
N GLU A 258 -5.19 11.77 8.86
CA GLU A 258 -5.89 12.72 9.73
C GLU A 258 -6.56 13.80 8.88
N SER A 259 -7.88 13.99 9.06
CA SER A 259 -8.65 14.93 8.24
C SER A 259 -8.54 16.39 8.69
N ALA A 260 -7.98 16.64 9.88
CA ALA A 260 -7.89 17.95 10.51
C ALA A 260 -9.25 18.68 10.58
N ASP A 261 -9.41 19.82 9.93
CA ASP A 261 -10.64 20.61 9.87
C ASP A 261 -11.61 20.21 8.75
N SER A 262 -11.26 19.15 8.01
CA SER A 262 -12.08 18.66 6.89
C SER A 262 -12.88 17.39 7.24
N ALA A 263 -13.70 16.95 6.30
CA ALA A 263 -14.42 15.67 6.37
C ALA A 263 -13.84 14.63 5.39
N ARG A 264 -12.53 14.72 5.10
CA ARG A 264 -11.80 13.83 4.19
C ARG A 264 -10.61 13.18 4.90
N PRO A 265 -10.78 12.02 5.53
CA PRO A 265 -9.69 11.34 6.25
C PRO A 265 -8.79 10.56 5.27
N GLY A 266 -7.96 11.30 4.51
CA GLY A 266 -7.22 10.74 3.37
C GLY A 266 -8.17 10.33 2.26
N TYR A 267 -8.05 9.07 1.83
CA TYR A 267 -8.93 8.40 0.86
C TYR A 267 -9.64 7.20 1.52
N ALA A 268 -10.24 7.43 2.70
CA ALA A 268 -10.93 6.39 3.47
C ALA A 268 -12.29 5.99 2.85
N TRP A 269 -12.35 5.82 1.53
CA TRP A 269 -13.48 5.27 0.80
C TRP A 269 -13.02 4.32 -0.30
N PHE A 270 -13.96 3.71 -1.01
CA PHE A 270 -13.69 2.58 -1.88
C PHE A 270 -13.29 3.04 -3.29
N PHE A 271 -12.17 2.51 -3.80
CA PHE A 271 -11.69 2.77 -5.16
C PHE A 271 -11.53 1.49 -5.96
N GLY A 272 -11.90 1.55 -7.24
CA GLY A 272 -11.71 0.44 -8.17
C GLY A 272 -10.24 0.20 -8.47
N ARG A 273 -9.50 1.24 -8.86
CA ARG A 273 -8.08 1.17 -9.21
C ARG A 273 -7.24 0.62 -8.05
N ASP A 274 -7.35 1.22 -6.87
CA ASP A 274 -6.56 0.85 -5.67
C ASP A 274 -6.80 -0.59 -5.26
N THR A 275 -8.06 -0.99 -5.24
CA THR A 275 -8.47 -2.35 -4.92
C THR A 275 -7.87 -3.34 -5.91
N LEU A 276 -8.00 -3.09 -7.22
CA LEU A 276 -7.57 -4.03 -8.26
C LEU A 276 -6.06 -4.19 -8.33
N TRP A 277 -5.29 -3.10 -8.19
CA TRP A 277 -3.83 -3.18 -8.05
C TRP A 277 -3.40 -3.96 -6.81
N SER A 278 -4.13 -3.81 -5.70
CA SER A 278 -3.80 -4.49 -4.45
C SER A 278 -4.15 -5.98 -4.45
N THR A 279 -5.09 -6.44 -5.29
CA THR A 279 -5.45 -7.87 -5.37
C THR A 279 -4.28 -8.76 -5.74
N TYR A 280 -3.31 -8.28 -6.55
CA TYR A 280 -2.10 -9.04 -6.88
C TYR A 280 -1.24 -9.37 -5.65
N ALA A 281 -1.14 -8.42 -4.72
CA ALA A 281 -0.48 -8.66 -3.44
C ALA A 281 -1.28 -9.64 -2.58
N ILE A 282 -2.61 -9.42 -2.46
CA ILE A 282 -3.51 -10.25 -1.67
C ILE A 282 -3.48 -11.71 -2.15
N ASN A 283 -3.52 -11.92 -3.46
CA ASN A 283 -3.38 -13.24 -4.07
C ASN A 283 -2.01 -13.86 -3.80
N SER A 284 -0.93 -13.05 -3.84
CA SER A 284 0.44 -13.52 -3.62
C SER A 284 0.68 -14.02 -2.20
N TYR A 285 0.08 -13.39 -1.17
CA TYR A 285 0.16 -13.89 0.20
C TYR A 285 -0.98 -14.85 0.59
N GLY A 286 -1.93 -15.11 -0.31
CA GLY A 286 -2.87 -16.23 -0.21
C GLY A 286 -4.19 -15.94 0.48
N ASP A 287 -4.60 -14.66 0.71
CA ASP A 287 -5.92 -14.32 1.26
C ASP A 287 -7.00 -14.25 0.17
N PHE A 288 -7.25 -15.38 -0.49
CA PHE A 288 -8.26 -15.49 -1.54
C PHE A 288 -9.68 -15.07 -1.10
N PRO A 289 -10.12 -15.35 0.15
CA PRO A 289 -11.39 -14.83 0.63
C PRO A 289 -11.47 -13.30 0.62
N LEU A 290 -10.37 -12.60 0.91
CA LEU A 290 -10.32 -11.14 0.85
C LEU A 290 -10.43 -10.64 -0.59
N THR A 291 -9.69 -11.25 -1.53
CA THR A 291 -9.80 -10.92 -2.96
C THR A 291 -11.24 -11.10 -3.46
N ARG A 292 -11.91 -12.21 -3.10
CA ARG A 292 -13.32 -12.41 -3.50
C ARG A 292 -14.22 -11.29 -3.00
N ARG A 293 -14.14 -10.92 -1.72
CA ARG A 293 -14.94 -9.82 -1.16
C ARG A 293 -14.67 -8.50 -1.89
N ALA A 294 -13.40 -8.22 -2.18
CA ALA A 294 -13.01 -7.03 -2.92
C ALA A 294 -13.57 -6.99 -4.33
N LEU A 295 -13.45 -8.09 -5.08
CA LEU A 295 -14.02 -8.21 -6.43
C LEU A 295 -15.55 -8.16 -6.42
N ASP A 296 -16.22 -8.85 -5.49
CA ASP A 296 -17.67 -8.84 -5.33
C ASP A 296 -18.20 -7.40 -5.10
N PHE A 297 -17.49 -6.62 -4.26
CA PHE A 297 -17.86 -5.23 -3.98
C PHE A 297 -17.85 -4.36 -5.25
N LEU A 298 -16.85 -4.56 -6.13
CA LEU A 298 -16.72 -3.83 -7.40
C LEU A 298 -17.75 -4.32 -8.43
N ILE A 299 -17.92 -5.64 -8.58
CA ILE A 299 -18.85 -6.26 -9.54
C ILE A 299 -20.29 -5.85 -9.25
N ARG A 300 -20.71 -5.78 -7.99
CA ARG A 300 -22.05 -5.32 -7.62
C ARG A 300 -22.33 -3.87 -8.02
N ARG A 301 -21.29 -3.06 -8.21
CA ARG A 301 -21.34 -1.66 -8.63
C ARG A 301 -20.98 -1.45 -10.09
N GLN A 302 -20.88 -2.55 -10.85
CA GLN A 302 -20.66 -2.47 -12.29
C GLN A 302 -21.80 -1.76 -13.00
N ARG A 303 -21.50 -0.82 -13.88
CA ARG A 303 -22.48 -0.14 -14.74
C ARG A 303 -23.11 -1.14 -15.72
N ALA A 304 -24.32 -0.88 -16.18
CA ALA A 304 -25.07 -1.83 -17.02
C ALA A 304 -24.33 -2.22 -18.32
N ASP A 305 -23.52 -1.29 -18.86
CA ASP A 305 -22.70 -1.48 -20.05
C ASP A 305 -21.34 -2.15 -19.77
N GLY A 306 -21.03 -2.45 -18.52
CA GLY A 306 -19.81 -3.17 -18.14
C GLY A 306 -18.73 -2.32 -17.46
N LYS A 307 -18.85 -0.99 -17.42
CA LYS A 307 -17.84 -0.13 -16.79
C LYS A 307 -17.73 -0.38 -15.29
N ILE A 308 -16.52 -0.46 -14.79
CA ILE A 308 -16.22 -0.61 -13.36
C ILE A 308 -16.11 0.77 -12.70
N MET A 309 -16.52 0.86 -11.44
CA MET A 309 -16.48 2.09 -10.68
C MET A 309 -15.05 2.64 -10.51
N HIS A 310 -14.95 3.97 -10.46
CA HIS A 310 -13.74 4.65 -10.04
C HIS A 310 -13.69 4.74 -8.52
N GLU A 311 -14.65 5.45 -7.91
CA GLU A 311 -14.71 5.61 -6.46
C GLU A 311 -16.15 5.56 -5.93
N TYR A 312 -16.31 5.20 -4.65
CA TYR A 312 -17.59 5.10 -3.97
C TYR A 312 -17.43 5.49 -2.50
N SER A 313 -18.03 6.62 -2.10
CA SER A 313 -17.93 7.11 -0.72
C SER A 313 -18.70 6.24 0.25
N GLN A 314 -18.22 6.12 1.48
CA GLN A 314 -18.96 5.53 2.58
C GLN A 314 -20.22 6.33 2.97
N SER A 315 -20.32 7.58 2.53
CA SER A 315 -21.50 8.44 2.70
C SER A 315 -22.44 8.47 1.49
N ALA A 316 -22.26 7.56 0.54
CA ALA A 316 -23.00 7.55 -0.73
C ALA A 316 -24.52 7.47 -0.56
N ASP A 317 -25.00 6.80 0.50
CA ASP A 317 -26.45 6.71 0.82
C ASP A 317 -27.10 8.06 1.16
N ALA A 318 -26.29 9.07 1.47
CA ALA A 318 -26.76 10.40 1.82
C ALA A 318 -27.05 11.31 0.61
N LEU A 319 -26.78 10.82 -0.60
CA LEU A 319 -26.95 11.56 -1.87
C LEU A 319 -27.13 10.56 -3.02
N ASP A 320 -27.59 11.04 -4.16
CA ASP A 320 -27.65 10.22 -5.37
C ASP A 320 -26.25 10.10 -5.99
N TRP A 321 -25.46 9.15 -5.49
CA TRP A 321 -24.09 8.93 -5.95
C TRP A 321 -23.99 8.62 -7.44
N LYS A 322 -25.02 8.03 -8.03
CA LYS A 322 -25.05 7.69 -9.46
C LYS A 322 -25.03 8.91 -10.37
N THR A 323 -25.49 10.06 -9.88
CA THR A 323 -25.50 11.32 -10.63
C THR A 323 -24.24 12.15 -10.41
N THR A 324 -23.34 11.73 -9.53
CA THR A 324 -22.07 12.42 -9.31
C THR A 324 -21.06 12.09 -10.42
N PRO A 325 -20.15 13.01 -10.77
CA PRO A 325 -19.12 12.72 -11.77
C PRO A 325 -18.06 11.70 -11.31
N TYR A 326 -18.02 11.40 -10.02
CA TYR A 326 -16.93 10.62 -9.41
C TYR A 326 -17.06 9.11 -9.60
N PHE A 327 -18.29 8.59 -9.64
CA PHE A 327 -18.55 7.14 -9.57
C PHE A 327 -17.89 6.35 -10.71
N TYR A 328 -17.85 6.89 -11.93
CA TYR A 328 -17.25 6.23 -13.09
C TYR A 328 -16.22 7.12 -13.79
N ALA A 329 -15.47 7.91 -13.03
CA ALA A 329 -14.55 8.90 -13.58
C ALA A 329 -13.29 8.31 -14.24
N SER A 330 -12.91 7.07 -13.92
CA SER A 330 -11.70 6.46 -14.47
C SER A 330 -11.97 5.52 -15.65
N ALA A 331 -11.00 5.43 -16.56
CA ALA A 331 -11.00 4.47 -17.65
C ALA A 331 -10.37 3.12 -17.24
N ASP A 332 -9.39 3.14 -16.36
CA ASP A 332 -8.48 2.03 -16.06
C ASP A 332 -9.07 0.91 -15.18
N SER A 333 -10.03 1.22 -14.30
CA SER A 333 -10.63 0.19 -13.42
C SER A 333 -11.29 -0.95 -14.20
N THR A 334 -11.74 -0.69 -15.43
CA THR A 334 -12.45 -1.69 -16.24
C THR A 334 -11.52 -2.77 -16.81
N PRO A 335 -10.42 -2.45 -17.53
CA PRO A 335 -9.46 -3.47 -17.95
C PRO A 335 -8.76 -4.14 -16.75
N LEU A 336 -8.50 -3.39 -15.66
CA LEU A 336 -7.92 -3.95 -14.44
C LEU A 336 -8.80 -5.04 -13.80
N LEU A 337 -10.13 -4.96 -13.87
CA LEU A 337 -10.99 -6.06 -13.37
C LEU A 337 -10.72 -7.37 -14.11
N VAL A 338 -10.58 -7.34 -15.43
CA VAL A 338 -10.30 -8.53 -16.24
C VAL A 338 -8.95 -9.12 -15.86
N MET A 339 -7.92 -8.28 -15.73
CA MET A 339 -6.58 -8.69 -15.31
C MET A 339 -6.58 -9.28 -13.89
N ALA A 340 -7.22 -8.61 -12.93
CA ALA A 340 -7.30 -9.06 -11.55
C ALA A 340 -8.06 -10.39 -11.39
N MET A 341 -9.14 -10.60 -12.17
CA MET A 341 -9.84 -11.88 -12.20
C MET A 341 -8.95 -13.00 -12.73
N ASN A 342 -8.16 -12.73 -13.79
CA ASN A 342 -7.21 -13.70 -14.32
C ASN A 342 -6.14 -14.07 -13.28
N ASP A 343 -5.56 -13.07 -12.59
CA ASP A 343 -4.58 -13.30 -11.54
C ASP A 343 -5.18 -14.10 -10.36
N TYR A 344 -6.40 -13.77 -9.95
CA TYR A 344 -7.11 -14.51 -8.92
C TYR A 344 -7.29 -15.99 -9.30
N VAL A 345 -7.75 -16.28 -10.51
CA VAL A 345 -7.97 -17.66 -10.96
C VAL A 345 -6.63 -18.42 -11.14
N LYS A 346 -5.59 -17.77 -11.65
CA LYS A 346 -4.25 -18.35 -11.76
C LYS A 346 -3.68 -18.75 -10.39
N THR A 347 -3.94 -17.97 -9.35
CA THR A 347 -3.41 -18.22 -8.01
C THR A 347 -4.28 -19.16 -7.19
N SER A 348 -5.60 -18.95 -7.21
CA SER A 348 -6.57 -19.69 -6.40
C SER A 348 -7.09 -20.98 -7.06
N GLY A 349 -7.08 -21.06 -8.39
CA GLY A 349 -7.73 -22.16 -9.13
C GLY A 349 -9.27 -22.15 -9.02
N ASP A 350 -9.88 -21.08 -8.55
CA ASP A 350 -11.33 -20.98 -8.27
C ASP A 350 -12.15 -20.73 -9.55
N LEU A 351 -12.30 -21.78 -10.32
CA LEU A 351 -13.10 -21.75 -11.57
C LEU A 351 -14.61 -21.54 -11.31
N ASP A 352 -15.10 -21.93 -10.14
CA ASP A 352 -16.53 -21.75 -9.83
C ASP A 352 -16.86 -20.27 -9.55
N TYR A 353 -15.93 -19.54 -8.94
CA TYR A 353 -16.04 -18.09 -8.81
C TYR A 353 -16.01 -17.40 -10.17
N LEU A 354 -15.10 -17.82 -11.07
CA LEU A 354 -15.07 -17.33 -12.44
C LEU A 354 -16.39 -17.57 -13.17
N LYS A 355 -16.93 -18.80 -13.11
CA LYS A 355 -18.23 -19.13 -13.74
C LYS A 355 -19.36 -18.27 -13.22
N THR A 356 -19.41 -18.05 -11.91
CA THR A 356 -20.44 -17.21 -11.26
C THR A 356 -20.38 -15.77 -11.75
N ASN A 357 -19.18 -15.24 -11.96
CA ASN A 357 -18.95 -13.83 -12.33
C ASN A 357 -18.62 -13.63 -13.83
N TRP A 358 -18.74 -14.70 -14.65
CA TRP A 358 -18.31 -14.66 -16.06
C TRP A 358 -18.96 -13.55 -16.86
N GLU A 359 -20.27 -13.32 -16.65
CA GLU A 359 -21.00 -12.27 -17.35
C GLU A 359 -20.47 -10.87 -16.99
N ALA A 360 -20.10 -10.64 -15.74
CA ALA A 360 -19.52 -9.37 -15.31
C ALA A 360 -18.14 -9.13 -15.94
N VAL A 361 -17.30 -10.16 -15.97
CA VAL A 361 -15.97 -10.10 -16.60
C VAL A 361 -16.11 -9.86 -18.10
N ARG A 362 -17.01 -10.57 -18.77
CA ARG A 362 -17.26 -10.41 -20.19
C ARG A 362 -17.78 -9.02 -20.55
N LYS A 363 -18.70 -8.45 -19.75
CA LYS A 363 -19.19 -7.07 -19.94
C LYS A 363 -18.08 -6.04 -19.75
N ALA A 364 -17.20 -6.21 -18.78
CA ALA A 364 -16.04 -5.32 -18.59
C ALA A 364 -15.13 -5.35 -19.83
N TYR A 365 -14.84 -6.53 -20.35
CA TYR A 365 -14.07 -6.69 -21.58
C TYR A 365 -14.77 -6.09 -22.80
N GLU A 366 -16.07 -6.37 -22.99
CA GLU A 366 -16.85 -5.81 -24.08
C GLU A 366 -16.94 -4.27 -24.01
N PHE A 367 -17.00 -3.71 -22.80
CA PHE A 367 -16.93 -2.26 -22.60
C PHE A 367 -15.65 -1.67 -23.19
N THR A 368 -14.47 -2.23 -22.88
CA THR A 368 -13.21 -1.74 -23.43
C THR A 368 -13.18 -1.85 -24.95
N ARG A 369 -13.70 -2.96 -25.50
CA ARG A 369 -13.79 -3.16 -26.97
C ARG A 369 -14.75 -2.17 -27.66
N ALA A 370 -15.84 -1.80 -27.00
CA ALA A 370 -16.81 -0.85 -27.54
C ALA A 370 -16.30 0.62 -27.52
N HIS A 371 -15.26 0.90 -26.75
CA HIS A 371 -14.72 2.25 -26.54
C HIS A 371 -13.26 2.40 -27.02
N GLU A 372 -12.85 1.58 -27.98
CA GLU A 372 -11.57 1.73 -28.67
C GLU A 372 -11.48 3.03 -29.46
N GLY A 373 -10.28 3.51 -29.67
CA GLY A 373 -9.95 4.53 -30.68
C GLY A 373 -10.08 4.01 -32.11
N ASN A 374 -9.83 4.87 -33.09
CA ASN A 374 -9.83 4.48 -34.51
C ASN A 374 -8.72 3.48 -34.87
N ASP A 375 -7.71 3.42 -34.04
CA ASP A 375 -6.57 2.50 -34.12
C ASP A 375 -6.85 1.15 -33.44
N GLY A 376 -7.97 1.05 -32.75
CA GLY A 376 -8.36 -0.15 -32.02
C GLY A 376 -7.70 -0.31 -30.65
N ILE A 377 -7.16 0.75 -30.04
CA ILE A 377 -6.69 0.75 -28.66
C ILE A 377 -7.72 1.44 -27.77
N TYR A 378 -7.93 0.91 -26.58
CA TYR A 378 -8.79 1.54 -25.58
C TYR A 378 -8.12 2.80 -25.03
N ASN A 379 -8.86 3.90 -24.89
CA ASN A 379 -8.32 5.21 -24.62
C ASN A 379 -9.07 6.01 -23.53
N ASN A 380 -8.64 7.26 -23.28
CA ASN A 380 -9.13 8.12 -22.20
C ASN A 380 -10.51 8.77 -22.45
N LYS A 381 -11.25 8.43 -23.50
CA LYS A 381 -12.59 9.03 -23.76
C LYS A 381 -13.59 8.73 -22.65
N GLU A 382 -13.45 7.62 -21.96
CA GLU A 382 -14.37 7.18 -20.91
C GLU A 382 -13.93 7.62 -19.51
N GLY A 383 -12.90 8.42 -19.38
CA GLY A 383 -12.40 8.93 -18.10
C GLY A 383 -10.88 9.05 -18.08
N THR A 384 -10.35 9.40 -16.93
CA THR A 384 -8.89 9.48 -16.77
C THR A 384 -8.26 8.09 -16.76
N GLY A 385 -7.04 8.00 -17.30
CA GLY A 385 -6.18 6.86 -17.07
C GLY A 385 -5.58 6.97 -15.69
N TRP A 386 -4.28 7.35 -15.62
CA TRP A 386 -3.65 7.61 -14.33
C TRP A 386 -3.76 9.10 -13.93
N VAL A 387 -3.42 10.03 -14.82
CA VAL A 387 -3.36 11.45 -14.49
C VAL A 387 -4.74 12.12 -14.51
N GLU A 388 -4.99 12.97 -13.53
CA GLU A 388 -6.21 13.77 -13.41
C GLU A 388 -5.98 15.24 -13.79
N SER A 389 -4.71 15.65 -13.93
CA SER A 389 -4.28 16.94 -14.46
C SER A 389 -2.96 16.77 -15.19
N TRP A 390 -2.86 17.35 -16.38
CA TRP A 390 -1.64 17.27 -17.20
C TRP A 390 -1.47 18.51 -18.08
N PRO A 391 -0.32 19.18 -18.06
CA PRO A 391 -0.04 20.30 -18.94
C PRO A 391 0.56 19.81 -20.28
N PRO A 392 0.29 20.45 -21.43
CA PRO A 392 -0.68 21.56 -21.56
C PRO A 392 -2.12 21.07 -21.72
N ALA A 393 -2.35 19.79 -21.96
CA ALA A 393 -3.67 19.21 -22.18
C ALA A 393 -3.72 17.76 -21.69
N MET A 394 -4.90 17.33 -21.23
CA MET A 394 -5.13 15.94 -20.81
C MET A 394 -4.81 14.95 -21.94
N PRO A 395 -4.19 13.80 -21.63
CA PRO A 395 -3.84 12.79 -22.62
C PRO A 395 -5.11 12.18 -23.24
N GLN A 396 -5.00 11.80 -24.52
CA GLN A 396 -6.08 11.12 -25.24
C GLN A 396 -5.93 9.59 -25.15
N GLU A 397 -4.70 9.10 -25.21
CA GLU A 397 -4.39 7.68 -25.22
C GLU A 397 -3.03 7.47 -24.53
N GLU A 398 -3.09 7.24 -23.23
CA GLU A 398 -1.91 7.02 -22.41
C GLU A 398 -1.30 5.64 -22.69
N ILE A 399 0.03 5.54 -22.74
CA ILE A 399 0.73 4.25 -22.78
C ILE A 399 0.37 3.36 -21.57
N TYR A 400 0.01 3.96 -20.45
CA TYR A 400 -0.54 3.27 -19.30
C TYR A 400 -1.81 2.48 -19.69
N LEU A 401 -2.84 3.15 -20.24
CA LEU A 401 -4.07 2.49 -20.67
C LEU A 401 -3.85 1.50 -21.82
N ALA A 402 -3.01 1.84 -22.80
CA ALA A 402 -2.67 0.95 -23.90
C ALA A 402 -2.02 -0.36 -23.38
N SER A 403 -1.14 -0.24 -22.38
CA SER A 403 -0.52 -1.41 -21.73
C SER A 403 -1.51 -2.23 -20.91
N LEU A 404 -2.49 -1.60 -20.26
CA LEU A 404 -3.57 -2.33 -19.58
C LEU A 404 -4.51 -3.01 -20.58
N ASP A 405 -4.78 -2.37 -21.71
CA ASP A 405 -5.60 -2.94 -22.77
C ASP A 405 -4.98 -4.21 -23.35
N GLU A 406 -3.67 -4.18 -23.65
CA GLU A 406 -2.93 -5.37 -24.07
C GLU A 406 -3.07 -6.50 -23.07
N GLN A 407 -2.73 -6.25 -21.80
CA GLN A 407 -2.73 -7.26 -20.75
C GLN A 407 -4.13 -7.75 -20.41
N SER A 408 -5.16 -6.90 -20.52
CA SER A 408 -6.55 -7.32 -20.32
C SER A 408 -7.04 -8.25 -21.44
N ASN A 409 -6.57 -8.05 -22.67
CA ASN A 409 -6.84 -8.96 -23.78
C ASN A 409 -6.12 -10.29 -23.60
N ASP A 410 -4.87 -10.31 -23.16
CA ASP A 410 -4.16 -11.57 -22.83
C ASP A 410 -4.86 -12.30 -21.68
N ALA A 411 -5.24 -11.58 -20.63
CA ALA A 411 -6.02 -12.11 -19.51
C ALA A 411 -7.35 -12.71 -19.96
N MET A 412 -8.10 -12.00 -20.84
CA MET A 412 -9.36 -12.51 -21.39
C MET A 412 -9.14 -13.76 -22.23
N SER A 413 -8.05 -13.83 -22.99
CA SER A 413 -7.70 -15.05 -23.74
C SER A 413 -7.59 -16.28 -22.83
N HIS A 414 -6.94 -16.14 -21.69
CA HIS A 414 -6.81 -17.20 -20.69
C HIS A 414 -8.15 -17.55 -20.03
N LEU A 415 -8.89 -16.53 -19.56
CA LEU A 415 -10.19 -16.72 -18.91
C LEU A 415 -11.22 -17.38 -19.84
N ALA A 416 -11.29 -16.92 -21.09
CA ALA A 416 -12.19 -17.51 -22.10
C ALA A 416 -11.83 -18.98 -22.41
N ALA A 417 -10.53 -19.31 -22.47
CA ALA A 417 -10.11 -20.71 -22.63
C ALA A 417 -10.57 -21.58 -21.45
N MET A 418 -10.46 -21.09 -20.21
CA MET A 418 -10.95 -21.78 -19.01
C MET A 418 -12.48 -21.94 -19.02
N MET A 419 -13.18 -21.03 -19.66
CA MET A 419 -14.65 -21.08 -19.86
C MET A 419 -15.09 -21.89 -21.09
N ASN A 420 -14.14 -22.52 -21.79
CA ASN A 420 -14.35 -23.26 -23.04
C ASN A 420 -14.87 -22.40 -24.21
N ASP A 421 -14.69 -21.09 -24.18
CA ASP A 421 -14.96 -20.17 -25.28
C ASP A 421 -13.69 -19.99 -26.14
N SER A 422 -13.40 -20.99 -26.96
CA SER A 422 -12.20 -21.01 -27.81
C SER A 422 -12.18 -19.89 -28.86
N LYS A 423 -13.35 -19.40 -29.29
CA LYS A 423 -13.46 -18.30 -30.24
C LYS A 423 -13.00 -17.01 -29.58
N LEU A 424 -13.61 -16.65 -28.45
CA LEU A 424 -13.23 -15.44 -27.70
C LEU A 424 -11.76 -15.50 -27.26
N ALA A 425 -11.29 -16.66 -26.82
CA ALA A 425 -9.88 -16.86 -26.43
C ALA A 425 -8.91 -16.54 -27.59
N ALA A 426 -9.22 -17.02 -28.81
CA ALA A 426 -8.40 -16.74 -29.99
C ALA A 426 -8.46 -15.28 -30.41
N GLU A 427 -9.65 -14.67 -30.43
CA GLU A 427 -9.86 -13.26 -30.77
C GLU A 427 -9.11 -12.33 -29.82
N ALA A 428 -9.23 -12.55 -28.50
CA ALA A 428 -8.55 -11.78 -27.49
C ALA A 428 -7.01 -11.91 -27.59
N LYS A 429 -6.51 -13.12 -27.85
CA LYS A 429 -5.07 -13.34 -28.03
C LYS A 429 -4.50 -12.60 -29.26
N ILE A 430 -5.25 -12.59 -30.37
CA ILE A 430 -4.83 -11.84 -31.57
C ILE A 430 -4.84 -10.36 -31.27
N LYS A 431 -5.84 -9.88 -30.54
CA LYS A 431 -5.95 -8.46 -30.18
C LYS A 431 -4.81 -8.01 -29.26
N ALA A 432 -4.44 -8.78 -28.24
CA ALA A 432 -3.28 -8.51 -27.41
C ALA A 432 -2.00 -8.34 -28.25
N ALA A 433 -1.74 -9.29 -29.18
CA ALA A 433 -0.57 -9.21 -30.06
C ALA A 433 -0.61 -7.98 -30.99
N ASP A 434 -1.79 -7.59 -31.50
CA ASP A 434 -1.94 -6.37 -32.31
C ASP A 434 -1.63 -5.09 -31.51
N ILE A 435 -2.17 -4.98 -30.29
CA ILE A 435 -1.91 -3.84 -29.42
C ILE A 435 -0.42 -3.78 -29.03
N ALA A 436 0.18 -4.91 -28.67
CA ALA A 436 1.60 -4.99 -28.37
C ALA A 436 2.47 -4.49 -29.55
N ALA A 437 2.13 -4.88 -30.79
CA ALA A 437 2.83 -4.44 -31.98
C ALA A 437 2.69 -2.92 -32.21
N LYS A 438 1.50 -2.36 -31.97
CA LYS A 438 1.24 -0.93 -32.08
C LYS A 438 1.98 -0.12 -31.02
N ILE A 439 2.01 -0.57 -29.76
CA ILE A 439 2.80 0.09 -28.73
C ILE A 439 4.27 0.18 -29.15
N GLU A 440 4.84 -0.90 -29.66
CA GLU A 440 6.23 -0.93 -30.13
C GLU A 440 6.51 -0.02 -31.33
N SER A 441 5.58 0.11 -32.27
CA SER A 441 5.78 0.86 -33.51
C SER A 441 5.32 2.31 -33.44
N GLU A 442 4.36 2.64 -32.58
CA GLU A 442 3.68 3.93 -32.59
C GLU A 442 3.99 4.80 -31.35
N TYR A 443 4.43 4.19 -30.23
CA TYR A 443 4.80 4.93 -29.02
C TYR A 443 6.31 5.05 -28.83
N TYR A 444 7.12 4.18 -29.45
CA TYR A 444 8.55 4.25 -29.30
C TYR A 444 9.15 5.36 -30.17
N GLU A 445 9.85 6.31 -29.53
CA GLU A 445 10.59 7.38 -30.20
C GLU A 445 12.08 7.07 -30.23
N SER A 446 12.61 6.81 -31.42
CA SER A 446 14.00 6.37 -31.59
C SER A 446 15.02 7.47 -31.29
N SER A 447 14.66 8.75 -31.49
CA SER A 447 15.54 9.90 -31.19
C SER A 447 15.72 10.09 -29.69
N GLU A 448 14.67 9.84 -28.89
CA GLU A 448 14.67 9.94 -27.45
C GLU A 448 15.05 8.62 -26.76
N GLN A 449 15.02 7.51 -27.50
CA GLN A 449 15.18 6.15 -27.00
C GLN A 449 14.26 5.86 -25.83
N PHE A 450 13.01 6.30 -25.94
CA PHE A 450 11.99 6.24 -24.90
C PHE A 450 10.61 6.01 -25.51
N TYR A 451 9.66 5.48 -24.74
CA TYR A 451 8.26 5.38 -25.15
C TYR A 451 7.52 6.64 -24.72
N ALA A 452 6.79 7.25 -25.64
CA ALA A 452 5.98 8.43 -25.41
C ALA A 452 4.95 8.20 -24.31
N PHE A 453 4.61 9.24 -23.55
CA PHE A 453 3.59 9.20 -22.51
C PHE A 453 2.20 8.91 -23.06
N SER A 454 1.84 9.63 -24.13
CA SER A 454 0.52 9.47 -24.74
C SER A 454 0.53 9.88 -26.20
N ARG A 455 -0.52 9.46 -26.90
CA ARG A 455 -0.86 9.96 -28.24
C ARG A 455 -2.03 10.93 -28.12
N ASN A 456 -1.92 12.06 -28.81
CA ASN A 456 -2.95 13.08 -28.88
C ASN A 456 -4.01 12.79 -29.96
N SER A 457 -5.12 13.52 -29.93
CA SER A 457 -6.23 13.35 -30.89
C SER A 457 -5.87 13.63 -32.35
N ASP A 458 -4.82 14.43 -32.60
CA ASP A 458 -4.26 14.73 -33.93
C ASP A 458 -3.19 13.72 -34.38
N GLY A 459 -2.92 12.68 -33.55
CA GLY A 459 -1.90 11.67 -33.80
C GLY A 459 -0.50 12.05 -33.38
N SER A 460 -0.27 13.27 -32.88
CA SER A 460 1.02 13.66 -32.33
C SER A 460 1.29 12.97 -31.00
N LEU A 461 2.57 12.77 -30.67
CA LEU A 461 3.01 12.15 -29.43
C LEU A 461 3.35 13.20 -28.36
N ASP A 462 2.99 12.92 -27.12
CA ASP A 462 3.55 13.59 -25.95
C ASP A 462 4.81 12.82 -25.53
N HIS A 463 5.96 13.42 -25.78
CA HIS A 463 7.28 12.83 -25.52
C HIS A 463 7.75 12.99 -24.07
N THR A 464 6.89 13.40 -23.15
CA THR A 464 7.25 13.49 -21.73
C THR A 464 7.74 12.14 -21.23
N ALA A 465 8.96 12.10 -20.72
CA ALA A 465 9.53 10.90 -20.16
C ALA A 465 8.90 10.61 -18.80
N THR A 466 8.19 9.50 -18.69
CA THR A 466 7.42 9.06 -17.51
C THR A 466 7.77 7.63 -17.10
N ILE A 467 7.32 7.21 -15.93
CA ILE A 467 7.47 5.81 -15.49
C ILE A 467 6.29 4.92 -15.94
N TYR A 468 5.24 5.47 -16.52
CA TYR A 468 4.01 4.74 -16.84
C TYR A 468 4.19 3.55 -17.79
N PRO A 469 5.18 3.53 -18.72
CA PRO A 469 5.46 2.33 -19.51
C PRO A 469 5.83 1.10 -18.68
N SER A 470 6.19 1.26 -17.38
CA SER A 470 6.58 0.16 -16.49
C SER A 470 5.46 -0.86 -16.26
N VAL A 471 4.18 -0.46 -16.38
CA VAL A 471 3.04 -1.39 -16.27
C VAL A 471 3.02 -2.44 -17.38
N GLY A 472 3.72 -2.22 -18.49
CA GLY A 472 3.85 -3.20 -19.59
C GLY A 472 4.46 -4.55 -19.18
N TRP A 473 5.09 -4.63 -18.01
CA TRP A 473 5.62 -5.90 -17.49
C TRP A 473 4.75 -6.51 -16.38
N TRP A 474 3.60 -5.90 -16.03
CA TRP A 474 2.91 -6.22 -14.78
C TRP A 474 2.42 -7.66 -14.65
N ASP A 475 1.82 -8.27 -15.66
CA ASP A 475 1.38 -9.67 -15.57
C ASP A 475 2.40 -10.68 -16.13
N GLY A 476 3.51 -10.20 -16.72
CA GLY A 476 4.67 -10.98 -17.14
C GLY A 476 4.56 -11.64 -18.51
N THR A 477 3.50 -11.39 -19.25
CA THR A 477 3.29 -11.91 -20.61
C THR A 477 3.66 -10.92 -21.70
N PHE A 478 3.49 -9.64 -21.41
CA PHE A 478 3.93 -8.50 -22.24
C PHE A 478 5.36 -8.09 -21.87
N GLY A 479 5.80 -6.92 -22.24
CA GLY A 479 7.09 -6.32 -21.97
C GLY A 479 7.61 -5.58 -23.19
N LEU A 480 8.12 -4.37 -22.95
CA LEU A 480 8.58 -3.46 -24.01
C LEU A 480 9.96 -3.89 -24.51
N LYS A 481 10.10 -4.09 -25.82
CA LYS A 481 11.30 -4.70 -26.43
C LYS A 481 12.48 -3.73 -26.55
N GLN A 482 12.19 -2.44 -26.69
CA GLN A 482 13.21 -1.39 -26.89
C GLN A 482 13.51 -0.61 -25.60
N ALA A 483 13.20 -1.18 -24.43
CA ALA A 483 13.22 -0.49 -23.16
C ALA A 483 14.61 -0.28 -22.53
N GLY A 484 15.68 -0.87 -23.03
CA GLY A 484 17.00 -0.80 -22.40
C GLY A 484 17.44 0.62 -21.97
N PRO A 485 17.49 1.61 -22.88
CA PRO A 485 17.83 2.99 -22.51
C PRO A 485 16.85 3.62 -21.51
N MET A 486 15.54 3.35 -21.65
CA MET A 486 14.51 3.83 -20.74
C MET A 486 14.70 3.27 -19.32
N LEU A 487 14.96 1.98 -19.17
CA LEU A 487 15.26 1.34 -17.88
C LEU A 487 16.51 1.95 -17.23
N THR A 488 17.54 2.29 -18.03
CA THR A 488 18.73 3.00 -17.54
C THR A 488 18.40 4.38 -17.00
N ARG A 489 17.51 5.12 -17.66
CA ARG A 489 17.02 6.43 -17.18
C ARG A 489 16.21 6.29 -15.90
N TRP A 490 15.31 5.30 -15.80
CA TRP A 490 14.54 5.06 -14.57
C TRP A 490 15.43 4.72 -13.38
N ALA A 491 16.51 4.00 -13.59
CA ALA A 491 17.47 3.67 -12.54
C ALA A 491 18.40 4.83 -12.15
N SER A 492 18.53 5.86 -12.98
CA SER A 492 19.40 7.03 -12.76
C SER A 492 18.77 8.04 -11.77
N ASP A 493 19.55 9.07 -11.40
CA ASP A 493 19.08 10.20 -10.60
C ASP A 493 18.02 11.07 -11.31
N GLU A 494 17.79 10.83 -12.60
CA GLU A 494 16.70 11.47 -13.34
C GLU A 494 15.32 11.05 -12.81
N PHE A 495 15.13 9.80 -12.48
CA PHE A 495 13.88 9.26 -11.93
C PHE A 495 14.03 8.72 -10.52
N SER A 496 15.08 7.96 -10.24
CA SER A 496 15.26 7.25 -8.97
C SER A 496 15.85 8.17 -7.90
N THR A 497 15.12 8.34 -6.80
CA THR A 497 15.60 8.96 -5.57
C THR A 497 16.22 7.91 -4.63
N GLY A 498 16.50 8.27 -3.37
CA GLY A 498 16.84 7.30 -2.34
C GLY A 498 15.64 6.62 -1.69
N TRP A 499 14.42 7.08 -1.99
CA TRP A 499 13.16 6.65 -1.38
C TRP A 499 12.08 6.22 -2.38
N GLY A 500 12.38 6.15 -3.67
CA GLY A 500 11.49 5.68 -4.71
C GLY A 500 11.71 6.35 -6.05
N THR A 501 10.75 6.16 -6.95
CA THR A 501 10.82 6.63 -8.34
C THR A 501 9.86 7.78 -8.56
N ARG A 502 10.33 8.88 -9.15
CA ARG A 502 9.50 9.99 -9.62
C ARG A 502 8.57 9.52 -10.74
N ASP A 503 7.39 10.12 -10.84
CA ASP A 503 6.42 9.83 -11.91
C ASP A 503 6.88 10.33 -13.28
N ILE A 504 7.58 11.47 -13.32
CA ILE A 504 8.18 12.04 -14.52
C ILE A 504 9.66 12.36 -14.32
N SER A 505 10.36 12.55 -15.44
CA SER A 505 11.76 13.00 -15.46
C SER A 505 11.91 14.37 -14.78
N ASN A 506 12.91 14.51 -13.90
CA ASN A 506 13.25 15.79 -13.28
C ASN A 506 13.85 16.80 -14.28
N ARG A 507 14.04 16.41 -15.56
CA ARG A 507 14.46 17.27 -16.67
C ARG A 507 13.29 17.83 -17.47
N THR A 508 12.07 17.40 -17.17
CA THR A 508 10.86 17.89 -17.83
C THR A 508 10.63 19.37 -17.46
N SER A 509 10.24 20.18 -18.45
CA SER A 509 10.10 21.65 -18.28
C SER A 509 9.05 22.07 -17.24
N PHE A 510 8.08 21.21 -16.97
CA PHE A 510 7.04 21.43 -15.95
C PHE A 510 7.21 20.52 -14.73
N TYR A 511 8.41 19.98 -14.52
CA TYR A 511 8.71 19.20 -13.32
C TYR A 511 8.51 20.05 -12.05
N ASP A 512 7.74 19.53 -11.12
CA ASP A 512 7.52 20.10 -9.80
C ASP A 512 7.54 18.98 -8.74
N PRO A 513 8.60 18.90 -7.90
CA PRO A 513 8.78 17.80 -6.94
C PRO A 513 7.70 17.67 -5.89
N ILE A 514 6.83 18.66 -5.74
CA ILE A 514 5.71 18.65 -4.80
C ILE A 514 4.33 18.58 -5.49
N SER A 515 4.31 18.48 -6.81
CA SER A 515 3.09 18.26 -7.57
C SER A 515 2.64 16.80 -7.47
N TYR A 516 1.31 16.62 -7.38
CA TYR A 516 0.70 15.30 -7.26
C TYR A 516 1.00 14.38 -8.48
N HIS A 517 1.04 14.94 -9.71
CA HIS A 517 1.23 14.20 -10.95
C HIS A 517 2.45 14.61 -11.79
N GLN A 518 3.26 15.58 -11.35
CA GLN A 518 4.31 16.16 -12.19
C GLN A 518 5.69 16.21 -11.49
N GLY A 519 6.05 15.19 -10.72
CA GLY A 519 7.40 15.12 -10.15
C GLY A 519 7.52 14.46 -8.79
N SER A 520 6.42 14.08 -8.13
CA SER A 520 6.43 13.37 -6.85
C SER A 520 6.89 11.92 -6.99
N VAL A 521 7.28 11.33 -5.87
CA VAL A 521 7.64 9.91 -5.75
C VAL A 521 6.46 9.13 -5.18
N TRP A 522 6.07 8.07 -5.88
CA TRP A 522 5.00 7.18 -5.48
C TRP A 522 5.54 5.77 -5.19
N PRO A 523 5.26 5.20 -4.03
CA PRO A 523 5.53 3.79 -3.78
C PRO A 523 4.86 2.86 -4.79
N LEU A 524 3.67 3.22 -5.30
CA LEU A 524 3.00 2.47 -6.36
C LEU A 524 3.89 2.36 -7.60
N PHE A 525 4.39 3.48 -8.11
CA PHE A 525 5.23 3.52 -9.31
C PHE A 525 6.58 2.85 -9.07
N THR A 526 7.16 3.06 -7.88
CA THR A 526 8.38 2.39 -7.46
C THR A 526 8.23 0.86 -7.50
N GLY A 527 7.06 0.35 -7.07
CA GLY A 527 6.74 -1.08 -7.16
C GLY A 527 6.59 -1.57 -8.60
N TRP A 528 5.95 -0.79 -9.48
CA TRP A 528 5.84 -1.13 -10.91
C TRP A 528 7.21 -1.18 -11.57
N VAL A 529 8.05 -0.17 -11.35
CA VAL A 529 9.42 -0.12 -11.90
C VAL A 529 10.25 -1.27 -11.36
N SER A 530 10.19 -1.56 -10.05
CA SER A 530 10.90 -2.70 -9.46
C SER A 530 10.54 -4.02 -10.15
N LEU A 531 9.24 -4.30 -10.31
CA LEU A 531 8.80 -5.52 -10.96
C LEU A 531 9.17 -5.57 -12.45
N ALA A 532 9.06 -4.42 -13.15
CA ALA A 532 9.48 -4.30 -14.54
C ALA A 532 10.97 -4.62 -14.71
N GLU A 533 11.83 -4.11 -13.84
CA GLU A 533 13.26 -4.37 -13.89
C GLU A 533 13.61 -5.83 -13.62
N TYR A 534 12.99 -6.47 -12.61
CA TYR A 534 13.16 -7.91 -12.40
C TYR A 534 12.77 -8.72 -13.65
N ARG A 535 11.66 -8.39 -14.28
CA ARG A 535 11.15 -9.08 -15.47
C ARG A 535 11.92 -8.75 -16.74
N ALA A 536 12.53 -7.58 -16.81
CA ALA A 536 13.47 -7.19 -17.87
C ALA A 536 14.89 -7.76 -17.69
N GLY A 537 15.14 -8.55 -16.63
CA GLY A 537 16.45 -9.17 -16.37
C GLY A 537 17.45 -8.24 -15.70
N ARG A 538 16.99 -7.23 -14.96
CA ARG A 538 17.80 -6.25 -14.21
C ARG A 538 17.57 -6.40 -12.68
N PRO A 539 17.96 -7.53 -12.08
CA PRO A 539 17.61 -7.85 -10.69
C PRO A 539 18.22 -6.91 -9.64
N LEU A 540 19.41 -6.32 -9.87
CA LEU A 540 20.00 -5.39 -8.90
C LEU A 540 19.23 -4.08 -8.83
N SER A 541 18.84 -3.53 -9.98
CA SER A 541 18.01 -2.33 -10.06
C SER A 541 16.62 -2.57 -9.49
N GLY A 542 16.02 -3.73 -9.82
CA GLY A 542 14.74 -4.19 -9.23
C GLY A 542 14.80 -4.30 -7.71
N TYR A 543 15.89 -4.86 -7.16
CA TYR A 543 16.13 -4.94 -5.73
C TYR A 543 16.27 -3.54 -5.09
N ALA A 544 16.99 -2.61 -5.75
CA ALA A 544 17.15 -1.26 -5.24
C ALA A 544 15.79 -0.57 -5.04
N HIS A 545 14.94 -0.59 -6.06
CA HIS A 545 13.60 0.02 -6.00
C HIS A 545 12.67 -0.70 -5.01
N MET A 546 12.71 -2.03 -4.96
CA MET A 546 11.95 -2.79 -3.97
C MET A 546 12.31 -2.38 -2.53
N MET A 547 13.60 -2.26 -2.23
CA MET A 547 14.06 -1.90 -0.90
C MET A 547 13.79 -0.44 -0.53
N GLN A 548 13.70 0.47 -1.51
CA GLN A 548 13.24 1.84 -1.28
C GLN A 548 11.82 1.84 -0.71
N ASN A 549 10.87 1.14 -1.33
CA ASN A 549 9.51 0.98 -0.80
C ASN A 549 9.48 0.28 0.55
N LEU A 550 10.18 -0.82 0.66
CA LEU A 550 10.20 -1.65 1.86
C LEU A 550 10.63 -0.85 3.10
N ASN A 551 11.67 -0.04 2.98
CA ASN A 551 12.17 0.79 4.07
C ASN A 551 11.19 1.90 4.50
N LEU A 552 10.22 2.28 3.66
CA LEU A 552 9.15 3.25 4.01
C LEU A 552 8.18 2.71 5.08
N THR A 553 8.14 1.41 5.33
CA THR A 553 7.33 0.78 6.40
C THR A 553 7.55 1.42 7.78
N TRP A 554 8.70 2.05 7.99
CA TRP A 554 9.09 2.68 9.26
C TRP A 554 9.35 4.18 9.14
N ALA A 555 9.00 4.79 8.00
CA ALA A 555 9.42 6.14 7.68
C ALA A 555 8.48 7.23 8.22
N GLN A 556 7.19 6.98 8.23
CA GLN A 556 6.16 7.93 8.66
C GLN A 556 5.26 7.30 9.74
N ASP A 557 4.29 6.50 9.35
CA ASP A 557 3.47 5.72 10.27
C ASP A 557 4.08 4.33 10.40
N LEU A 558 4.32 3.88 11.65
CA LEU A 558 4.94 2.58 11.87
C LEU A 558 4.06 1.44 11.37
N GLY A 559 4.58 0.64 10.43
CA GLY A 559 3.89 -0.53 9.89
C GLY A 559 3.04 -0.26 8.65
N SER A 560 3.02 0.96 8.12
CA SER A 560 2.31 1.31 6.88
C SER A 560 3.21 2.11 5.93
N VAL A 561 2.78 2.27 4.69
CA VAL A 561 3.51 3.00 3.66
C VAL A 561 2.67 4.17 3.17
N THR A 562 3.29 5.33 3.12
CA THR A 562 2.67 6.57 2.65
C THR A 562 2.31 6.51 1.16
N GLU A 563 1.38 7.35 0.72
CA GLU A 563 0.94 7.44 -0.67
C GLU A 563 2.01 8.02 -1.58
N LEU A 564 2.56 9.18 -1.22
CA LEU A 564 3.56 9.86 -2.02
C LEU A 564 4.51 10.73 -1.20
N LEU A 565 5.69 10.98 -1.76
CA LEU A 565 6.74 11.80 -1.18
C LEU A 565 7.23 12.85 -2.19
N SER A 566 7.96 13.85 -1.71
CA SER A 566 8.59 14.83 -2.57
C SER A 566 9.59 14.17 -3.53
N GLY A 567 9.64 14.65 -4.77
CA GLY A 567 10.62 14.23 -5.76
C GLY A 567 12.03 14.77 -5.52
N GLU A 568 12.23 15.73 -4.62
CA GLU A 568 13.52 16.37 -4.37
C GLU A 568 14.09 16.09 -2.98
N PHE A 569 13.26 16.14 -1.94
CA PHE A 569 13.68 15.91 -0.57
C PHE A 569 12.97 14.69 0.02
N TYR A 570 13.66 13.90 0.82
CA TYR A 570 13.05 12.77 1.51
C TYR A 570 12.05 13.25 2.57
N GLN A 571 10.83 13.51 2.13
CA GLN A 571 9.72 14.02 2.94
C GLN A 571 8.38 13.63 2.30
N PRO A 572 7.41 13.10 3.05
CA PRO A 572 6.04 12.93 2.58
C PRO A 572 5.41 14.28 2.22
N LEU A 573 4.57 14.29 1.20
CA LEU A 573 3.80 15.50 0.87
C LEU A 573 2.67 15.70 1.89
N GLY A 574 2.33 16.96 2.16
CA GLY A 574 1.32 17.31 3.17
C GLY A 574 -0.11 16.82 2.88
N ARG A 575 -0.37 16.30 1.67
CA ARG A 575 -1.65 15.68 1.27
C ARG A 575 -1.56 14.16 1.14
N SER A 576 -0.40 13.59 1.43
CA SER A 576 -0.18 12.14 1.32
C SER A 576 -0.95 11.39 2.39
N SER A 577 -1.70 10.37 2.00
CA SER A 577 -2.25 9.40 2.95
C SER A 577 -1.09 8.63 3.57
N SER A 578 -0.92 8.72 4.89
CA SER A 578 0.20 8.07 5.58
C SER A 578 0.08 6.55 5.63
N HIS A 579 -1.13 6.03 5.47
CA HIS A 579 -1.43 4.62 5.41
C HIS A 579 -2.19 4.33 4.10
N GLN A 580 -1.47 3.96 3.04
CA GLN A 580 -2.03 3.72 1.71
C GLN A 580 -1.96 2.24 1.33
N MET A 581 -3.10 1.68 0.90
CA MET A 581 -3.24 0.26 0.60
C MET A 581 -2.31 -0.20 -0.52
N TRP A 582 -2.37 0.43 -1.69
CA TRP A 582 -1.55 0.04 -2.82
C TRP A 582 -0.06 0.20 -2.57
N SER A 583 0.35 1.19 -1.73
CA SER A 583 1.76 1.37 -1.36
C SER A 583 2.28 0.17 -0.57
N SER A 584 1.48 -0.35 0.36
CA SER A 584 1.78 -1.59 1.08
C SER A 584 1.77 -2.81 0.14
N ALA A 585 0.84 -2.86 -0.83
CA ALA A 585 0.80 -3.91 -1.84
C ALA A 585 2.06 -3.94 -2.72
N MET A 586 2.72 -2.79 -2.92
CA MET A 586 3.98 -2.68 -3.67
C MET A 586 5.22 -3.05 -2.85
N ILE A 587 5.08 -3.46 -1.62
CA ILE A 587 6.09 -4.27 -0.91
C ILE A 587 5.92 -5.75 -1.28
N VAL A 588 4.70 -6.27 -1.16
CA VAL A 588 4.39 -7.69 -1.35
C VAL A 588 4.67 -8.17 -2.76
N THR A 589 4.16 -7.45 -3.77
CA THR A 589 4.22 -7.91 -5.16
C THR A 589 5.64 -7.96 -5.71
N PRO A 590 6.50 -6.92 -5.61
CA PRO A 590 7.89 -7.03 -6.03
C PRO A 590 8.72 -8.03 -5.21
N LEU A 591 8.41 -8.19 -3.93
CA LEU A 591 9.10 -9.16 -3.07
C LEU A 591 8.81 -10.60 -3.52
N LEU A 592 7.53 -10.97 -3.61
CA LEU A 592 7.17 -12.36 -3.90
C LEU A 592 7.30 -12.69 -5.39
N ARG A 593 6.88 -11.79 -6.29
CA ARG A 593 6.91 -12.02 -7.74
C ARG A 593 8.22 -11.58 -8.42
N GLY A 594 8.99 -10.67 -7.78
CA GLY A 594 10.28 -10.21 -8.28
C GLY A 594 11.46 -10.89 -7.59
N LEU A 595 11.73 -10.59 -6.30
CA LEU A 595 12.89 -11.13 -5.58
C LEU A 595 12.87 -12.66 -5.47
N PHE A 596 11.73 -13.25 -5.02
CA PHE A 596 11.56 -14.70 -4.97
C PHE A 596 11.13 -15.30 -6.32
N GLY A 597 10.66 -14.46 -7.25
CA GLY A 597 10.33 -14.84 -8.61
C GLY A 597 9.20 -15.87 -8.73
N LEU A 598 8.18 -15.76 -7.86
CA LEU A 598 7.04 -16.68 -7.86
C LEU A 598 6.05 -16.34 -8.99
N ASP A 599 5.62 -17.36 -9.72
CA ASP A 599 4.53 -17.31 -10.69
C ASP A 599 3.62 -18.53 -10.52
N TRP A 600 2.32 -18.27 -10.35
CA TRP A 600 1.30 -19.25 -9.99
C TRP A 600 0.55 -19.78 -11.22
N ASP A 601 0.30 -21.07 -11.22
CA ASP A 601 -0.56 -21.75 -12.18
C ASP A 601 -1.33 -22.84 -11.42
N ALA A 602 -2.31 -22.39 -10.61
CA ALA A 602 -3.09 -23.29 -9.77
C ALA A 602 -3.95 -24.30 -10.57
N PRO A 603 -4.54 -23.95 -11.74
CA PRO A 603 -5.21 -24.95 -12.59
C PRO A 603 -4.30 -26.11 -12.95
N ASP A 604 -3.03 -25.87 -13.30
CA ASP A 604 -2.04 -26.88 -13.63
C ASP A 604 -1.23 -27.37 -12.41
N LYS A 605 -1.58 -26.92 -11.21
CA LYS A 605 -0.89 -27.24 -9.94
C LYS A 605 0.61 -26.98 -9.99
N THR A 606 1.01 -25.94 -10.72
CA THR A 606 2.43 -25.60 -10.94
C THR A 606 2.76 -24.25 -10.31
N LEU A 607 3.84 -24.23 -9.53
CA LEU A 607 4.48 -23.03 -9.03
C LEU A 607 5.83 -22.86 -9.72
N ARG A 608 5.98 -21.79 -10.52
CA ARG A 608 7.25 -21.45 -11.16
C ARG A 608 8.06 -20.58 -10.21
N VAL A 609 9.38 -20.78 -10.22
CA VAL A 609 10.32 -20.07 -9.36
C VAL A 609 11.51 -19.55 -10.17
N ALA A 610 11.81 -18.26 -10.03
CA ALA A 610 12.92 -17.56 -10.67
C ALA A 610 13.56 -16.58 -9.69
N PRO A 611 14.23 -17.06 -8.62
CA PRO A 611 14.75 -16.21 -7.55
C PRO A 611 15.88 -15.31 -8.02
N HIS A 612 15.88 -14.08 -7.50
CA HIS A 612 16.90 -13.04 -7.69
C HIS A 612 17.49 -12.60 -6.34
N LEU A 613 17.86 -13.59 -5.52
CA LEU A 613 18.27 -13.37 -4.14
C LEU A 613 19.64 -12.70 -4.05
N PRO A 614 19.90 -11.83 -3.03
CA PRO A 614 21.16 -11.11 -2.85
C PRO A 614 22.40 -12.01 -2.81
N ALA A 615 23.53 -11.49 -3.26
CA ALA A 615 24.79 -12.20 -3.40
C ALA A 615 25.33 -12.78 -2.08
N ASP A 616 25.03 -12.16 -0.96
CA ASP A 616 25.49 -12.53 0.38
C ASP A 616 24.56 -13.52 1.11
N TRP A 617 23.44 -13.93 0.46
CA TRP A 617 22.53 -14.91 1.04
C TRP A 617 22.97 -16.34 0.72
N ASP A 618 22.83 -17.24 1.71
CA ASP A 618 23.05 -18.67 1.56
C ASP A 618 21.79 -19.50 1.73
N LYS A 619 20.76 -18.94 2.35
CA LYS A 619 19.47 -19.58 2.58
C LYS A 619 18.36 -18.55 2.71
N ALA A 620 17.16 -18.97 2.37
CA ALA A 620 15.90 -18.27 2.67
C ALA A 620 14.76 -19.29 2.69
N SER A 621 13.62 -18.91 3.24
CA SER A 621 12.40 -19.74 3.12
C SER A 621 11.15 -18.87 3.00
N LEU A 622 10.14 -19.41 2.35
CA LEU A 622 8.77 -18.89 2.34
C LEU A 622 7.86 -19.99 2.85
N LYS A 623 7.00 -19.69 3.80
CA LYS A 623 6.01 -20.61 4.34
C LYS A 623 4.60 -20.17 3.93
N HIS A 624 3.69 -21.14 3.91
CA HIS A 624 2.26 -20.94 3.66
C HIS A 624 1.94 -20.29 2.30
N ILE A 625 2.73 -20.56 1.26
CA ILE A 625 2.38 -20.15 -0.10
C ILE A 625 1.16 -20.97 -0.54
N HIS A 626 0.11 -20.28 -0.98
CA HIS A 626 -1.08 -20.94 -1.50
C HIS A 626 -0.99 -21.13 -3.01
N LEU A 627 -1.26 -22.34 -3.47
CA LEU A 627 -1.47 -22.70 -4.87
C LEU A 627 -2.82 -23.41 -4.96
N GLY A 628 -3.87 -22.67 -5.26
CA GLY A 628 -5.22 -23.16 -5.07
C GLY A 628 -5.50 -23.50 -3.61
N SER A 629 -5.99 -24.69 -3.34
CA SER A 629 -6.22 -25.19 -1.97
C SER A 629 -4.96 -25.79 -1.32
N ALA A 630 -3.86 -25.90 -2.04
CA ALA A 630 -2.61 -26.45 -1.50
C ALA A 630 -1.82 -25.36 -0.79
N SER A 631 -1.28 -25.67 0.40
CA SER A 631 -0.26 -24.88 1.09
C SER A 631 1.11 -25.49 0.82
N VAL A 632 2.08 -24.63 0.50
CA VAL A 632 3.43 -25.01 0.09
C VAL A 632 4.46 -24.20 0.86
N ASP A 633 5.42 -24.87 1.48
CA ASP A 633 6.60 -24.22 2.02
C ASP A 633 7.75 -24.37 1.03
N LEU A 634 8.48 -23.30 0.75
CA LEU A 634 9.66 -23.30 -0.08
C LEU A 634 10.92 -23.07 0.76
N GLU A 635 11.92 -23.90 0.55
CA GLU A 635 13.26 -23.73 1.09
C GLU A 635 14.24 -23.42 -0.04
N TYR A 636 14.98 -22.35 0.10
CA TYR A 636 16.04 -21.91 -0.79
C TYR A 636 17.39 -22.17 -0.13
N GLN A 637 18.20 -22.99 -0.76
CA GLN A 637 19.54 -23.33 -0.30
C GLN A 637 20.56 -23.03 -1.38
N ARG A 638 21.58 -22.27 -1.03
CA ARG A 638 22.70 -22.00 -1.93
C ARG A 638 23.52 -23.28 -2.19
N THR A 639 23.88 -23.48 -3.45
CA THR A 639 24.78 -24.55 -3.91
C THR A 639 25.88 -23.95 -4.78
N PRO A 640 26.99 -24.65 -5.04
CA PRO A 640 28.02 -24.15 -5.95
C PRO A 640 27.54 -23.78 -7.37
N GLY A 641 26.46 -24.42 -7.83
CA GLY A 641 25.90 -24.19 -9.18
C GLY A 641 24.72 -23.19 -9.23
N GLY A 642 24.25 -22.72 -8.08
CA GLY A 642 23.09 -21.83 -8.03
C GLY A 642 22.23 -22.02 -6.79
N TRP A 643 20.93 -21.83 -6.95
CA TRP A 643 19.96 -22.04 -5.89
C TRP A 643 19.23 -23.36 -6.05
N ARG A 644 19.19 -24.16 -5.00
CA ARG A 644 18.29 -25.31 -4.89
C ARG A 644 17.04 -24.90 -4.17
N ILE A 645 15.89 -25.06 -4.82
CA ILE A 645 14.58 -24.75 -4.26
C ILE A 645 13.85 -26.08 -4.05
N SER A 646 13.40 -26.32 -2.82
CA SER A 646 12.65 -27.52 -2.44
C SER A 646 11.28 -27.12 -1.92
N ALA A 647 10.23 -27.81 -2.41
CA ALA A 647 8.87 -27.63 -1.94
C ALA A 647 8.52 -28.70 -0.92
N ASN A 648 7.90 -28.28 0.18
CA ASN A 648 7.23 -29.15 1.15
C ASN A 648 5.73 -28.84 1.12
N SER A 649 4.89 -29.82 0.80
CA SER A 649 3.44 -29.67 0.74
C SER A 649 2.79 -31.03 0.99
N ALA A 650 1.68 -31.03 1.73
CA ALA A 650 0.84 -32.22 1.90
C ALA A 650 0.10 -32.62 0.62
N SER A 651 -0.09 -31.67 -0.29
CA SER A 651 -0.75 -31.86 -1.59
C SER A 651 0.28 -31.96 -2.72
N ARG A 652 -0.11 -32.56 -3.84
CA ARG A 652 0.75 -32.60 -5.02
C ARG A 652 0.85 -31.22 -5.64
N VAL A 653 2.02 -30.58 -5.53
CA VAL A 653 2.40 -29.34 -6.20
C VAL A 653 3.64 -29.61 -7.05
N CYS A 654 3.70 -29.03 -8.23
CA CYS A 654 4.83 -29.17 -9.14
C CYS A 654 5.66 -27.88 -9.13
N LEU A 655 6.98 -27.98 -8.92
CA LEU A 655 7.89 -26.86 -9.12
C LEU A 655 8.39 -26.85 -10.57
N ALA A 656 8.59 -25.65 -11.10
CA ALA A 656 9.26 -25.44 -12.39
C ALA A 656 10.18 -24.21 -12.32
N GLY A 657 11.32 -24.25 -13.00
CA GLY A 657 12.11 -23.03 -13.26
C GLY A 657 11.43 -22.15 -14.33
N ALA A 658 11.72 -20.85 -14.37
CA ALA A 658 11.05 -19.86 -15.22
C ALA A 658 10.98 -20.25 -16.71
N LYS A 659 11.97 -20.96 -17.25
CA LYS A 659 12.06 -21.33 -18.68
C LYS A 659 11.73 -22.80 -18.96
N GLN A 660 11.34 -23.57 -17.93
CA GLN A 660 11.05 -25.00 -18.10
C GLN A 660 9.56 -25.21 -18.34
N ARG A 661 9.19 -25.75 -19.51
CA ARG A 661 7.91 -26.45 -19.65
C ARG A 661 8.08 -27.77 -18.90
N SER A 662 7.52 -27.87 -17.71
CA SER A 662 7.61 -29.12 -16.93
C SER A 662 6.82 -30.21 -17.59
N THR A 663 7.53 -31.22 -18.10
CA THR A 663 6.93 -32.50 -18.55
C THR A 663 6.81 -33.49 -17.39
N SER A 664 7.38 -33.18 -16.24
CA SER A 664 7.33 -34.00 -15.01
C SER A 664 7.11 -33.10 -13.78
N CYS A 665 6.26 -33.57 -12.88
CA CYS A 665 6.03 -32.89 -11.60
C CYS A 665 7.20 -33.21 -10.65
N VAL A 666 7.97 -32.18 -10.28
CA VAL A 666 9.10 -32.29 -9.37
C VAL A 666 8.87 -31.44 -8.11
N GLN A 667 9.42 -31.88 -6.98
CA GLN A 667 9.38 -31.19 -5.69
C GLN A 667 10.66 -30.36 -5.44
N ARG A 668 11.60 -30.40 -6.38
CA ARG A 668 12.89 -29.72 -6.28
C ARG A 668 13.34 -29.24 -7.65
N VAL A 669 13.81 -28.01 -7.71
CA VAL A 669 14.46 -27.44 -8.88
C VAL A 669 15.78 -26.78 -8.50
N ASP A 670 16.76 -26.90 -9.38
CA ASP A 670 18.02 -26.15 -9.27
C ASP A 670 17.98 -24.99 -10.30
N VAL A 671 18.15 -23.77 -9.82
CA VAL A 671 18.15 -22.55 -10.65
C VAL A 671 19.58 -22.01 -10.71
N PRO A 672 20.18 -21.93 -11.90
CA PRO A 672 21.53 -21.41 -12.04
C PRO A 672 21.59 -19.91 -11.68
N VAL A 673 22.75 -19.46 -11.23
CA VAL A 673 23.03 -18.05 -10.94
C VAL A 673 23.94 -17.44 -11.99
N ALA A 674 23.97 -16.12 -12.06
CA ALA A 674 24.88 -15.39 -12.90
C ALA A 674 26.35 -15.68 -12.54
N PRO A 675 27.30 -15.55 -13.51
CA PRO A 675 28.73 -15.70 -13.23
C PRO A 675 29.25 -14.76 -12.14
N VAL A 676 28.63 -13.60 -11.97
CA VAL A 676 28.88 -12.63 -10.90
C VAL A 676 27.54 -12.18 -10.33
N GLU A 677 27.46 -12.17 -9.02
CA GLU A 677 26.35 -11.57 -8.27
C GLU A 677 26.91 -10.47 -7.38
N ILE A 678 26.22 -9.35 -7.29
CA ILE A 678 26.59 -8.20 -6.49
C ILE A 678 25.45 -7.89 -5.53
N GLY A 679 25.76 -7.57 -4.28
CA GLY A 679 24.83 -7.00 -3.32
C GLY A 679 24.93 -5.48 -3.33
N ILE A 680 23.82 -4.79 -3.15
CA ILE A 680 23.82 -3.32 -3.07
C ILE A 680 23.29 -2.86 -1.72
N PRO A 681 23.80 -1.72 -1.18
CA PRO A 681 23.26 -1.16 0.05
C PRO A 681 21.84 -0.64 -0.18
N ALA A 682 20.99 -0.82 0.80
CA ALA A 682 19.62 -0.35 0.77
C ALA A 682 19.28 0.32 2.11
N ALA A 683 19.39 1.64 2.15
CA ALA A 683 19.03 2.47 3.28
C ALA A 683 18.38 3.77 2.79
N LEU A 684 17.41 4.26 3.54
CA LEU A 684 16.85 5.59 3.32
C LEU A 684 17.88 6.66 3.74
N PRO A 685 17.87 7.83 3.10
CA PRO A 685 18.62 8.99 3.60
C PRO A 685 18.02 9.51 4.91
N ALA A 686 18.66 10.49 5.53
CA ALA A 686 18.04 11.23 6.63
C ALA A 686 16.84 12.05 6.12
N GLN A 687 15.85 12.26 6.98
CA GLN A 687 14.68 13.05 6.62
C GLN A 687 15.09 14.47 6.22
N GLY A 688 14.58 14.94 5.09
CA GLY A 688 14.94 16.24 4.49
C GLY A 688 16.18 16.22 3.58
N ASP A 689 16.89 15.10 3.48
CA ASP A 689 18.02 14.97 2.55
C ASP A 689 17.57 14.85 1.09
N GLN A 690 18.46 15.23 0.18
CA GLN A 690 18.37 14.93 -1.24
C GLN A 690 18.93 13.55 -1.57
N THR A 691 18.69 13.08 -2.80
CA THR A 691 19.18 11.76 -3.22
C THR A 691 20.72 11.76 -3.36
N HIS A 692 21.37 10.75 -2.78
CA HIS A 692 22.82 10.52 -2.85
C HIS A 692 23.22 9.03 -2.88
N GLN A 693 22.24 8.12 -2.87
CA GLN A 693 22.45 6.68 -2.82
C GLN A 693 23.04 6.15 -4.12
N LEU A 694 23.75 5.01 -4.02
CA LEU A 694 24.25 4.26 -5.17
C LEU A 694 23.09 3.88 -6.11
N LYS A 695 23.29 4.06 -7.42
CA LYS A 695 22.37 3.64 -8.48
C LYS A 695 22.98 2.52 -9.31
N VAL A 696 22.14 1.59 -9.76
CA VAL A 696 22.52 0.54 -10.71
C VAL A 696 21.91 0.89 -12.07
N LEU A 697 22.70 1.51 -12.95
CA LEU A 697 22.22 2.05 -14.23
C LEU A 697 22.03 0.97 -15.27
N ASP A 698 22.89 -0.04 -15.26
CA ASP A 698 22.85 -1.15 -16.20
C ASP A 698 23.52 -2.38 -15.62
N GLU A 699 23.03 -3.55 -16.00
CA GLU A 699 23.57 -4.84 -15.60
C GLU A 699 23.40 -5.88 -16.72
N ASN A 700 24.49 -6.51 -17.10
CA ASN A 700 24.50 -7.60 -18.06
C ASN A 700 25.50 -8.67 -17.61
N ALA A 701 25.00 -9.79 -17.15
CA ALA A 701 25.81 -10.89 -16.67
C ALA A 701 25.83 -12.07 -17.65
N GLY A 702 26.47 -11.88 -18.79
CA GLY A 702 26.70 -12.93 -19.80
C GLY A 702 27.74 -13.95 -19.39
N GLU A 703 27.85 -15.05 -20.15
CA GLU A 703 28.73 -16.16 -19.80
C GLU A 703 30.23 -15.80 -19.82
N ASP A 704 30.71 -15.12 -20.87
CA ASP A 704 32.12 -14.77 -21.01
C ASP A 704 32.47 -13.38 -20.48
N ARG A 705 31.46 -12.59 -20.23
CA ARG A 705 31.61 -11.20 -19.78
C ARG A 705 30.41 -10.79 -18.94
N ALA A 706 30.68 -10.15 -17.78
CA ALA A 706 29.67 -9.44 -17.01
C ALA A 706 30.04 -7.96 -16.91
N VAL A 707 29.06 -7.09 -17.12
CA VAL A 707 29.22 -5.63 -17.10
C VAL A 707 28.15 -5.04 -16.20
N PHE A 708 28.59 -4.18 -15.28
CA PHE A 708 27.71 -3.44 -14.37
C PHE A 708 28.06 -1.96 -14.45
N THR A 709 27.10 -1.10 -14.66
CA THR A 709 27.29 0.35 -14.62
C THR A 709 26.57 0.92 -13.41
N PHE A 710 27.35 1.52 -12.53
CA PHE A 710 26.85 2.19 -11.33
C PHE A 710 26.95 3.70 -11.47
N ALA A 711 26.13 4.44 -10.71
CA ALA A 711 26.30 5.87 -10.52
C ALA A 711 26.22 6.21 -9.02
N ALA A 712 27.07 7.12 -8.56
CA ALA A 712 27.08 7.62 -7.20
C ALA A 712 27.67 9.03 -7.15
N GLN A 713 27.60 9.68 -6.00
CA GLN A 713 28.20 11.00 -5.80
C GLN A 713 29.70 10.98 -6.09
N GLY A 714 30.16 12.00 -6.81
CA GLY A 714 31.56 12.10 -7.22
C GLY A 714 32.54 12.01 -6.04
N GLY A 715 33.59 11.21 -6.21
CA GLY A 715 34.58 10.95 -5.19
C GLY A 715 34.20 9.92 -4.12
N SER A 716 32.96 9.40 -4.14
CA SER A 716 32.53 8.36 -3.23
C SER A 716 33.18 7.00 -3.54
N ALA A 717 33.13 6.09 -2.56
CA ALA A 717 33.58 4.70 -2.70
C ALA A 717 32.60 3.76 -1.97
N TYR A 718 32.41 2.57 -2.53
CA TYR A 718 31.55 1.54 -1.97
C TYR A 718 32.27 0.20 -1.91
N ASP A 719 32.06 -0.51 -0.79
CA ASP A 719 32.46 -1.91 -0.63
C ASP A 719 31.21 -2.79 -0.70
N LEU A 720 30.95 -3.34 -1.90
CA LEU A 720 29.76 -4.10 -2.19
C LEU A 720 30.02 -5.60 -1.95
N PRO A 721 29.07 -6.35 -1.38
CA PRO A 721 29.13 -7.81 -1.40
C PRO A 721 29.26 -8.30 -2.84
N VAL A 722 30.16 -9.25 -3.10
CA VAL A 722 30.29 -9.86 -4.42
C VAL A 722 30.52 -11.36 -4.30
N ARG A 723 29.84 -12.10 -5.15
CA ARG A 723 30.06 -13.54 -5.34
C ARG A 723 30.44 -13.79 -6.77
N VAL A 724 31.68 -14.26 -6.97
CA VAL A 724 32.20 -14.67 -8.27
C VAL A 724 32.03 -16.18 -8.41
N ASN A 725 31.14 -16.61 -9.27
CA ASN A 725 30.78 -18.01 -9.47
C ASN A 725 31.62 -18.73 -10.54
N ARG A 726 32.50 -18.00 -11.24
CA ARG A 726 33.53 -18.52 -12.16
C ARG A 726 34.92 -18.13 -11.70
N SER A 727 35.86 -19.03 -11.85
CA SER A 727 37.26 -18.82 -11.43
C SER A 727 38.00 -17.82 -12.35
N HIS A 728 38.90 -17.04 -11.75
CA HIS A 728 39.89 -16.19 -12.40
C HIS A 728 39.36 -15.11 -13.38
N PRO A 729 38.36 -14.28 -13.05
CA PRO A 729 37.99 -13.20 -13.91
C PRO A 729 39.06 -12.12 -13.94
N LYS A 730 39.28 -11.52 -15.12
CA LYS A 730 39.94 -10.21 -15.20
C LYS A 730 38.91 -9.13 -14.91
N VAL A 731 39.18 -8.33 -13.86
CA VAL A 731 38.26 -7.26 -13.41
C VAL A 731 38.85 -5.90 -13.82
N THR A 732 38.01 -5.05 -14.36
CA THR A 732 38.34 -3.64 -14.68
C THR A 732 37.28 -2.71 -14.10
N GLY A 733 37.66 -1.50 -13.71
CA GLY A 733 36.76 -0.50 -13.15
C GLY A 733 36.51 -0.63 -11.65
N ALA A 734 36.94 -1.74 -11.02
CA ALA A 734 36.85 -1.98 -9.59
C ALA A 734 37.92 -2.99 -9.14
N GLU A 735 38.06 -3.17 -7.84
CA GLU A 735 38.96 -4.16 -7.23
C GLU A 735 38.14 -5.19 -6.44
N VAL A 736 38.39 -6.48 -6.67
CA VAL A 736 37.82 -7.57 -5.87
C VAL A 736 38.77 -7.95 -4.75
N ARG A 737 38.32 -7.85 -3.50
CA ARG A 737 39.06 -8.22 -2.29
C ARG A 737 38.22 -9.24 -1.51
N GLY A 738 38.58 -10.52 -1.63
CA GLY A 738 37.77 -11.59 -1.04
C GLY A 738 36.36 -11.62 -1.61
N ASN A 739 35.36 -11.45 -0.76
CA ASN A 739 33.93 -11.38 -1.13
C ASN A 739 33.41 -9.93 -1.23
N ARG A 740 34.32 -8.93 -1.42
CA ARG A 740 33.98 -7.53 -1.57
C ARG A 740 34.47 -6.97 -2.89
N LEU A 741 33.62 -6.18 -3.54
CA LEU A 741 33.89 -5.40 -4.71
C LEU A 741 34.07 -3.94 -4.32
N HIS A 742 35.31 -3.45 -4.38
CA HIS A 742 35.64 -2.06 -4.06
C HIS A 742 35.49 -1.19 -5.32
N VAL A 743 34.45 -0.35 -5.35
CA VAL A 743 34.14 0.55 -6.47
C VAL A 743 34.41 1.98 -6.05
N ARG A 744 35.21 2.72 -6.83
CA ARG A 744 35.48 4.15 -6.61
C ARG A 744 34.92 4.97 -7.78
N PHE A 745 34.30 6.09 -7.45
CA PHE A 745 33.72 6.98 -8.44
C PHE A 745 34.66 8.14 -8.75
N PRO A 746 34.72 8.60 -10.02
CA PRO A 746 35.48 9.76 -10.39
C PRO A 746 35.14 11.00 -9.56
N LEU A 747 36.13 11.88 -9.33
CA LEU A 747 35.90 13.18 -8.69
C LEU A 747 35.01 14.06 -9.56
N GLY A 748 34.20 14.92 -8.95
CA GLY A 748 33.34 15.90 -9.60
C GLY A 748 32.03 16.09 -8.88
N ASP A 749 31.26 17.10 -9.29
CA ASP A 749 29.97 17.43 -8.69
C ASP A 749 28.87 16.49 -9.18
N GLY A 750 27.91 16.16 -8.29
CA GLY A 750 26.75 15.32 -8.58
C GLY A 750 27.12 13.86 -8.84
N TYR A 751 26.21 13.15 -9.53
CA TYR A 751 26.39 11.73 -9.85
C TYR A 751 27.45 11.51 -10.91
N ARG A 752 28.34 10.55 -10.68
CA ARG A 752 29.38 10.08 -11.60
C ARG A 752 29.18 8.60 -11.86
N GLN A 753 29.43 8.18 -13.09
CA GLN A 753 29.30 6.78 -13.48
C GLN A 753 30.62 6.04 -13.34
N GLN A 754 30.51 4.75 -12.99
CA GLN A 754 31.61 3.81 -12.99
C GLN A 754 31.15 2.47 -13.53
N THR A 755 31.80 2.04 -14.62
CA THR A 755 31.53 0.72 -15.21
C THR A 755 32.54 -0.29 -14.68
N VAL A 756 32.02 -1.42 -14.21
CA VAL A 756 32.79 -2.57 -13.74
C VAL A 756 32.59 -3.73 -14.70
N THR A 757 33.69 -4.28 -15.18
CA THR A 757 33.66 -5.40 -16.13
C THR A 757 34.45 -6.59 -15.60
N PHE A 758 33.84 -7.77 -15.67
CA PHE A 758 34.46 -9.07 -15.45
C PHE A 758 34.56 -9.78 -16.81
N VAL A 759 35.70 -10.37 -17.12
CA VAL A 759 35.97 -11.14 -18.35
C VAL A 759 36.68 -12.42 -17.97
N TRP A 760 36.22 -13.57 -18.53
CA TRP A 760 36.78 -14.91 -18.29
C TRP A 760 37.54 -15.43 -19.49
#